data_6c4ff113f6bd26400aeaca271b2258b8
#
_entry.id   6c4ff113f6bd26400aeaca271b2258b8
#
_cell.length_a   1.000
_cell.length_b   1.000
_cell.length_c   1.000
_cell.angle_alpha   90.00
_cell.angle_beta   90.00
_cell.angle_gamma   90.00
#
_symmetry.space_group_name_H-M   'P 1'
#
loop_
_entity.id
_entity.type
_entity.pdbx_description
1 polymer ?
#
loop_
_entity_poly.entity_id
_entity_poly.type
_entity_poly.pdbx_seq_one_letter_code
_entity_poly.pdbx_strand_id
1 'polypeptide(L)'
;MVGGGQPPFLTTKIVPARPLGLVARPRLLAFLSELSTKRLGVIKAPAGFGKSSLAAAWAEQLEQNGHSVAWLTVDSDDDEATRFLFYLSQALQHACHGAGARAIELILENNLVDPPTILSTLINDLAEVDDEVYLFLEDYHWLSESRIHQSVAYFLKHAPSHCHVVMTTRTEPPLPLATLRAQNKLLEIDAAGLRFDPEETEAFLERTKPGVLQSADIQLLQRKTEGWPAALRIVASMPSQSGSELKDYVHNLSGLQRPIAAYLSELLDGLPREVVDFMLRTAILDRLSGPLCEAVTGASSDRAILSSLAQRQMLLTPLDHGGLWYRYHMLLAEYLRQRLEIDRGNEIPELHRRAALWYASQELWTEAVQHAIAAGDSSRAIGWIKNCAMALIKKGDLFTLLEWQRLFPGELRGQSAVRMAIAWGLALALRSHEALQLAAEIERDIATTESPESDLLCECQAIRAVAIAIMDDSERALPLAQECVNKSRDPWTANVASNVLRFGHLKAGDLKQFYATPWIPFSQEEDRRNVFATVYRRCLQGLADERQLRLAAAQGHYREGLRISEQHVGPNSVAAALPASLIARVLYEEGDLDGAEALVIDRAELISAGTMLDCVWSAYFVMARVAAARMNFERAHTILERAENLGVARGWGRLAAAAIAEQARLYLHVDRAHEGAACVDRLDHLARRHPAPRPCAWSEIHWYHRLARAHLLKTQARLEESALILQEIQREAEALQNRHFVIRSAIYLSAVQLSLGKAAEAANRFRRILAACAAAGLYQTILDEAPLTAELLEMVRERADLNEGLLVFVDRILAASRRAPQSHLGLASRAQALGTLSARETDILRLIAQGMSNKEIARNLDIGPETVKTHLKSVFTKLGVERRAQAVSRAQTLGLVTTERT
;
A
#
# COMPACT_ATOMS: atom_id res chain seq x y z
N MET A 1 60.06 14.59 -44.05
CA MET A 1 59.67 13.87 -42.82
C MET A 1 59.20 14.92 -41.83
N VAL A 2 57.90 15.25 -41.86
CA VAL A 2 57.23 16.01 -40.81
C VAL A 2 56.37 15.00 -40.07
N GLY A 3 56.73 14.74 -38.78
CA GLY A 3 56.00 13.81 -37.98
C GLY A 3 54.56 14.32 -37.79
N GLY A 4 53.66 13.62 -38.47
CA GLY A 4 52.23 13.77 -38.23
C GLY A 4 51.86 13.19 -36.85
N GLY A 5 51.91 14.05 -35.82
CA GLY A 5 51.35 13.73 -34.54
C GLY A 5 49.83 13.51 -34.68
N GLN A 6 49.34 12.38 -34.24
CA GLN A 6 47.89 12.19 -34.11
C GLN A 6 47.28 13.37 -33.36
N PRO A 7 46.14 13.91 -33.79
CA PRO A 7 45.46 14.94 -33.03
C PRO A 7 45.17 14.45 -31.62
N PRO A 8 45.35 15.27 -30.58
CA PRO A 8 45.12 14.87 -29.22
C PRO A 8 43.65 14.46 -29.07
N PHE A 9 43.39 13.22 -28.67
CA PHE A 9 42.05 12.73 -28.39
C PHE A 9 41.89 12.35 -26.90
N LEU A 10 40.69 12.52 -26.39
CA LEU A 10 40.41 12.24 -24.99
C LEU A 10 40.05 10.74 -24.81
N THR A 11 41.00 9.98 -24.26
CA THR A 11 40.81 8.56 -23.97
C THR A 11 39.66 8.28 -22.97
N THR A 12 39.34 9.27 -22.12
CA THR A 12 38.20 9.22 -21.18
C THR A 12 36.84 9.14 -21.87
N LYS A 13 36.73 9.54 -23.15
CA LYS A 13 35.48 9.41 -23.92
C LYS A 13 35.23 7.98 -24.41
N ILE A 14 36.27 7.18 -24.57
CA ILE A 14 36.16 5.82 -25.12
C ILE A 14 36.23 4.71 -24.06
N VAL A 15 36.12 5.08 -22.78
CA VAL A 15 36.09 4.14 -21.63
C VAL A 15 34.89 4.45 -20.78
N PRO A 16 34.10 3.44 -20.38
CA PRO A 16 32.93 3.67 -19.51
C PRO A 16 33.34 4.22 -18.16
N ALA A 17 32.67 5.26 -17.69
CA ALA A 17 32.79 5.70 -16.32
C ALA A 17 32.22 4.59 -15.41
N ARG A 18 33.02 4.02 -14.51
CA ARG A 18 32.60 2.99 -13.56
C ARG A 18 32.12 3.65 -12.26
N PRO A 19 30.82 3.87 -12.07
CA PRO A 19 30.29 4.45 -10.84
C PRO A 19 30.46 3.46 -9.69
N LEU A 20 31.11 3.91 -8.61
CA LEU A 20 31.22 3.13 -7.37
C LEU A 20 29.83 2.94 -6.74
N GLY A 21 29.55 1.72 -6.31
CA GLY A 21 28.35 1.44 -5.52
C GLY A 21 27.07 1.18 -6.33
N LEU A 22 27.17 0.66 -7.55
CA LEU A 22 26.01 0.20 -8.32
C LEU A 22 25.25 -0.90 -7.58
N VAL A 23 23.95 -0.77 -7.46
CA VAL A 23 23.07 -1.84 -7.01
C VAL A 23 22.78 -2.76 -8.20
N ALA A 24 22.89 -4.05 -7.98
CA ALA A 24 22.45 -5.02 -8.97
C ALA A 24 20.94 -4.86 -9.20
N ARG A 25 20.54 -4.72 -10.46
CA ARG A 25 19.15 -4.64 -10.89
C ARG A 25 18.84 -5.83 -11.79
N PRO A 26 18.53 -7.00 -11.20
CA PRO A 26 18.38 -8.27 -11.95
C PRO A 26 17.33 -8.14 -13.07
N ARG A 27 16.26 -7.38 -12.81
CA ARG A 27 15.21 -7.10 -13.78
C ARG A 27 15.74 -6.41 -15.05
N LEU A 28 16.65 -5.46 -14.90
CA LEU A 28 17.23 -4.73 -16.03
C LEU A 28 18.40 -5.49 -16.68
N LEU A 29 19.11 -6.30 -15.91
CA LEU A 29 20.17 -7.18 -16.44
C LEU A 29 19.57 -8.30 -17.31
N ALA A 30 18.35 -8.74 -17.04
CA ALA A 30 17.65 -9.73 -17.87
C ALA A 30 17.46 -9.27 -19.32
N PHE A 31 17.38 -7.95 -19.60
CA PHE A 31 17.31 -7.43 -20.95
C PHE A 31 18.58 -7.65 -21.81
N LEU A 32 19.72 -7.99 -21.18
CA LEU A 32 20.94 -8.31 -21.94
C LEU A 32 20.74 -9.53 -22.85
N SER A 33 20.01 -10.54 -22.39
CA SER A 33 19.69 -11.71 -23.22
C SER A 33 18.79 -11.35 -24.41
N GLU A 34 17.93 -10.36 -24.25
CA GLU A 34 17.11 -9.85 -25.35
C GLU A 34 17.94 -8.98 -26.32
N LEU A 35 18.85 -8.15 -25.78
CA LEU A 35 19.71 -7.24 -26.53
C LEU A 35 20.54 -7.97 -27.58
N SER A 36 21.03 -9.20 -27.31
CA SER A 36 21.79 -10.02 -28.27
C SER A 36 21.02 -10.38 -29.54
N THR A 37 19.69 -10.25 -29.52
CA THR A 37 18.84 -10.47 -30.69
C THR A 37 18.43 -9.17 -31.38
N LYS A 38 18.77 -8.02 -30.81
CA LYS A 38 18.37 -6.70 -31.32
C LYS A 38 19.53 -6.01 -32.04
N ARG A 39 19.21 -5.10 -32.92
CA ARG A 39 20.19 -4.24 -33.60
C ARG A 39 20.51 -2.98 -32.80
N LEU A 40 19.50 -2.43 -32.10
CA LEU A 40 19.60 -1.19 -31.33
C LEU A 40 18.88 -1.35 -29.98
N GLY A 41 19.57 -1.03 -28.91
CA GLY A 41 19.00 -0.78 -27.59
C GLY A 41 18.97 0.72 -27.30
N VAL A 42 17.82 1.28 -26.94
CA VAL A 42 17.67 2.70 -26.57
C VAL A 42 17.26 2.82 -25.12
N ILE A 43 18.10 3.47 -24.30
CA ILE A 43 17.82 3.81 -22.91
C ILE A 43 17.47 5.29 -22.86
N LYS A 44 16.16 5.62 -22.79
CA LYS A 44 15.66 6.99 -22.88
C LYS A 44 15.06 7.45 -21.57
N ALA A 45 15.63 8.44 -20.91
CA ALA A 45 15.07 9.06 -19.70
C ALA A 45 15.72 10.44 -19.43
N PRO A 46 15.08 11.28 -18.60
CA PRO A 46 15.66 12.53 -18.10
C PRO A 46 16.99 12.34 -17.35
N ALA A 47 17.63 13.44 -16.95
CA ALA A 47 18.77 13.40 -16.03
C ALA A 47 18.38 12.74 -14.70
N GLY A 48 19.31 12.04 -14.06
CA GLY A 48 19.12 11.44 -12.74
C GLY A 48 18.33 10.12 -12.70
N PHE A 49 17.96 9.53 -13.85
CA PHE A 49 17.28 8.23 -13.91
C PHE A 49 18.24 7.01 -13.98
N GLY A 50 19.55 7.24 -13.98
CA GLY A 50 20.53 6.17 -13.95
C GLY A 50 20.81 5.49 -15.30
N LYS A 51 20.58 6.19 -16.44
CA LYS A 51 20.88 5.69 -17.79
C LYS A 51 22.33 5.23 -17.94
N SER A 52 23.29 6.14 -17.63
CA SER A 52 24.73 5.86 -17.69
C SER A 52 25.14 4.71 -16.75
N SER A 53 24.51 4.64 -15.56
CA SER A 53 24.75 3.57 -14.60
C SER A 53 24.30 2.20 -15.12
N LEU A 54 23.15 2.15 -15.81
CA LEU A 54 22.65 0.93 -16.43
C LEU A 54 23.54 0.52 -17.61
N ALA A 55 23.88 1.48 -18.49
CA ALA A 55 24.75 1.22 -19.65
C ALA A 55 26.11 0.70 -19.18
N ALA A 56 26.71 1.31 -18.14
CA ALA A 56 27.99 0.86 -17.56
C ALA A 56 27.90 -0.55 -16.94
N ALA A 57 26.78 -0.85 -16.23
CA ALA A 57 26.56 -2.18 -15.69
C ALA A 57 26.38 -3.24 -16.79
N TRP A 58 25.72 -2.89 -17.89
CA TRP A 58 25.60 -3.78 -19.05
C TRP A 58 26.95 -3.99 -19.74
N ALA A 59 27.72 -2.92 -19.94
CA ALA A 59 29.06 -3.02 -20.51
C ALA A 59 29.95 -3.94 -19.69
N GLU A 60 29.99 -3.77 -18.35
CA GLU A 60 30.76 -4.61 -17.44
C GLU A 60 30.34 -6.10 -17.51
N GLN A 61 29.04 -6.38 -17.53
CA GLN A 61 28.53 -7.75 -17.63
C GLN A 61 28.85 -8.41 -18.98
N LEU A 62 28.80 -7.63 -20.08
CA LEU A 62 29.16 -8.11 -21.42
C LEU A 62 30.67 -8.39 -21.52
N GLU A 63 31.54 -7.51 -20.98
CA GLU A 63 32.98 -7.74 -20.87
C GLU A 63 33.28 -9.01 -20.05
N GLN A 64 32.61 -9.23 -18.91
CA GLN A 64 32.76 -10.44 -18.09
C GLN A 64 32.33 -11.72 -18.82
N ASN A 65 31.37 -11.61 -19.73
CA ASN A 65 30.94 -12.71 -20.57
C ASN A 65 31.86 -12.96 -21.78
N GLY A 66 32.93 -12.16 -21.96
CA GLY A 66 33.92 -12.32 -23.02
C GLY A 66 33.57 -11.63 -24.34
N HIS A 67 32.59 -10.73 -24.36
CA HIS A 67 32.19 -9.99 -25.56
C HIS A 67 33.02 -8.70 -25.73
N SER A 68 33.20 -8.26 -26.95
CA SER A 68 33.88 -7.00 -27.30
C SER A 68 32.98 -5.79 -27.06
N VAL A 69 33.36 -4.86 -26.16
CA VAL A 69 32.60 -3.68 -25.80
C VAL A 69 33.32 -2.41 -26.22
N ALA A 70 32.76 -1.69 -27.19
CA ALA A 70 33.19 -0.36 -27.61
C ALA A 70 32.33 0.71 -26.91
N TRP A 71 32.96 1.73 -26.33
CA TRP A 71 32.27 2.81 -25.63
C TRP A 71 32.63 4.16 -26.24
N LEU A 72 31.62 5.02 -26.41
CA LEU A 72 31.81 6.41 -26.81
C LEU A 72 30.83 7.31 -26.06
N THR A 73 31.35 8.14 -25.17
CA THR A 73 30.60 9.25 -24.54
C THR A 73 30.70 10.49 -25.43
N VAL A 74 29.55 11.00 -25.85
CA VAL A 74 29.50 12.19 -26.73
C VAL A 74 29.08 13.42 -25.95
N ASP A 75 29.62 14.57 -26.39
CA ASP A 75 29.26 15.90 -25.89
C ASP A 75 28.99 16.89 -27.04
N SER A 76 28.72 18.15 -26.71
CA SER A 76 28.43 19.20 -27.70
C SER A 76 29.56 19.44 -28.71
N ASP A 77 30.82 19.16 -28.34
CA ASP A 77 31.98 19.37 -29.22
C ASP A 77 32.06 18.29 -30.31
N ASP A 78 31.35 17.13 -30.13
CA ASP A 78 31.31 16.04 -31.09
C ASP A 78 30.19 16.19 -32.13
N ASP A 79 29.45 17.32 -32.12
CA ASP A 79 28.39 17.62 -33.11
C ASP A 79 28.98 18.11 -34.44
N GLU A 80 29.97 17.38 -34.95
CA GLU A 80 30.60 17.51 -36.26
C GLU A 80 30.92 16.09 -36.80
N ALA A 81 30.46 15.79 -38.03
CA ALA A 81 30.47 14.45 -38.55
C ALA A 81 31.85 13.77 -38.60
N THR A 82 32.89 14.48 -39.01
CA THR A 82 34.26 13.94 -39.12
C THR A 82 34.81 13.59 -37.73
N ARG A 83 34.61 14.51 -36.79
CA ARG A 83 35.02 14.31 -35.39
C ARG A 83 34.29 13.14 -34.72
N PHE A 84 32.99 13.08 -34.91
CA PHE A 84 32.20 11.93 -34.42
C PHE A 84 32.69 10.59 -34.99
N LEU A 85 32.92 10.51 -36.31
CA LEU A 85 33.41 9.30 -36.95
C LEU A 85 34.84 8.94 -36.52
N PHE A 86 35.68 9.93 -36.23
CA PHE A 86 37.02 9.70 -35.67
C PHE A 86 36.94 9.03 -34.30
N TYR A 87 36.14 9.58 -33.34
CA TYR A 87 35.97 8.99 -32.03
C TYR A 87 35.27 7.60 -32.09
N LEU A 88 34.29 7.43 -32.99
CA LEU A 88 33.64 6.13 -33.22
C LEU A 88 34.67 5.10 -33.69
N SER A 89 35.56 5.46 -34.62
CA SER A 89 36.62 4.56 -35.11
C SER A 89 37.62 4.20 -34.00
N GLN A 90 37.99 5.20 -33.16
CA GLN A 90 38.86 5.00 -32.00
C GLN A 90 38.25 4.07 -30.95
N ALA A 91 36.96 4.23 -30.68
CA ALA A 91 36.23 3.37 -29.73
C ALA A 91 36.18 1.92 -30.22
N LEU A 92 35.90 1.70 -31.51
CA LEU A 92 35.89 0.37 -32.11
C LEU A 92 37.29 -0.28 -32.15
N GLN A 93 38.32 0.53 -32.48
CA GLN A 93 39.74 0.07 -32.47
C GLN A 93 40.20 -0.33 -31.07
N HIS A 94 39.73 0.36 -30.03
CA HIS A 94 40.04 0.05 -28.65
C HIS A 94 39.44 -1.28 -28.18
N ALA A 95 38.21 -1.57 -28.64
CA ALA A 95 37.47 -2.79 -28.25
C ALA A 95 37.83 -4.01 -29.10
N CYS A 96 38.07 -3.82 -30.41
CA CYS A 96 38.27 -4.90 -31.37
C CYS A 96 39.62 -4.73 -32.09
N HIS A 97 40.57 -5.64 -31.83
CA HIS A 97 41.87 -5.64 -32.47
C HIS A 97 41.69 -5.78 -34.00
N GLY A 98 42.15 -4.75 -34.75
CA GLY A 98 42.10 -4.72 -36.21
C GLY A 98 40.96 -3.85 -36.80
N ALA A 99 39.87 -3.63 -36.06
CA ALA A 99 38.81 -2.76 -36.53
C ALA A 99 39.13 -1.27 -36.33
N GLY A 100 38.79 -0.42 -37.29
CA GLY A 100 38.86 1.03 -37.16
C GLY A 100 40.19 1.68 -37.56
N ALA A 101 41.30 0.98 -37.60
CA ALA A 101 42.62 1.55 -37.93
C ALA A 101 42.62 2.16 -39.34
N ARG A 102 42.12 1.46 -40.34
CA ARG A 102 42.02 1.95 -41.74
C ARG A 102 41.08 3.14 -41.85
N ALA A 103 40.01 3.19 -41.10
CA ALA A 103 39.08 4.32 -41.09
C ALA A 103 39.74 5.58 -40.48
N ILE A 104 40.53 5.43 -39.41
CA ILE A 104 41.30 6.52 -38.79
C ILE A 104 42.34 7.05 -39.75
N GLU A 105 43.07 6.19 -40.45
CA GLU A 105 44.04 6.61 -41.49
C GLU A 105 43.35 7.43 -42.59
N LEU A 106 42.20 6.95 -43.12
CA LEU A 106 41.44 7.70 -44.12
C LEU A 106 41.03 9.10 -43.65
N ILE A 107 40.59 9.22 -42.38
CA ILE A 107 40.18 10.51 -41.78
C ILE A 107 41.39 11.45 -41.64
N LEU A 108 42.55 10.92 -41.26
CA LEU A 108 43.75 11.70 -41.02
C LEU A 108 44.46 12.14 -42.29
N GLU A 109 44.42 11.30 -43.34
CA GLU A 109 45.06 11.60 -44.64
C GLU A 109 44.26 12.59 -45.49
N ASN A 110 42.92 12.56 -45.37
CA ASN A 110 42.08 13.43 -46.20
C ASN A 110 40.78 13.84 -45.45
N ASN A 111 40.77 15.06 -44.93
CA ASN A 111 39.64 15.66 -44.23
C ASN A 111 38.35 15.83 -45.07
N LEU A 112 38.36 15.42 -46.35
CA LEU A 112 37.25 15.53 -47.30
C LEU A 112 36.65 14.16 -47.67
N VAL A 113 37.02 13.06 -46.94
CA VAL A 113 36.42 11.76 -47.20
C VAL A 113 34.96 11.76 -46.73
N ASP A 114 34.08 11.28 -47.61
CA ASP A 114 32.65 11.23 -47.32
C ASP A 114 32.32 10.18 -46.22
N PRO A 115 31.39 10.46 -45.31
CA PRO A 115 31.00 9.57 -44.23
C PRO A 115 30.67 8.11 -44.63
N PRO A 116 29.97 7.83 -45.75
CA PRO A 116 29.72 6.47 -46.24
C PRO A 116 31.00 5.66 -46.52
N THR A 117 32.05 6.27 -47.04
CA THR A 117 33.33 5.58 -47.31
C THR A 117 34.02 5.17 -46.00
N ILE A 118 34.08 6.04 -45.01
CA ILE A 118 34.61 5.76 -43.68
C ILE A 118 33.83 4.62 -43.03
N LEU A 119 32.49 4.73 -43.06
CA LEU A 119 31.60 3.71 -42.47
C LEU A 119 31.69 2.36 -43.19
N SER A 120 31.81 2.35 -44.52
CA SER A 120 31.98 1.10 -45.28
C SER A 120 33.28 0.39 -44.88
N THR A 121 34.33 1.15 -44.65
CA THR A 121 35.61 0.61 -44.18
C THR A 121 35.48 0.02 -42.76
N LEU A 122 34.82 0.75 -41.83
CA LEU A 122 34.53 0.26 -40.48
C LEU A 122 33.67 -1.03 -40.48
N ILE A 123 32.62 -1.06 -41.30
CA ILE A 123 31.71 -2.18 -41.40
C ILE A 123 32.44 -3.42 -41.95
N ASN A 124 33.33 -3.26 -42.94
CA ASN A 124 34.15 -4.32 -43.49
C ASN A 124 35.15 -4.84 -42.43
N ASP A 125 35.78 -3.95 -41.69
CA ASP A 125 36.68 -4.33 -40.60
C ASP A 125 35.93 -5.14 -39.52
N LEU A 126 34.71 -4.71 -39.14
CA LEU A 126 33.88 -5.43 -38.19
C LEU A 126 33.36 -6.78 -38.72
N ALA A 127 33.20 -6.94 -40.03
CA ALA A 127 32.80 -8.22 -40.62
C ALA A 127 33.90 -9.31 -40.52
N GLU A 128 35.15 -8.91 -40.27
CA GLU A 128 36.29 -9.80 -40.02
C GLU A 128 36.45 -10.20 -38.53
N VAL A 129 35.63 -9.61 -37.62
CA VAL A 129 35.64 -9.92 -36.18
C VAL A 129 34.68 -11.10 -35.92
N ASP A 130 35.19 -12.17 -35.28
CA ASP A 130 34.36 -13.37 -34.95
C ASP A 130 33.48 -13.18 -33.70
N ASP A 131 33.83 -12.24 -32.81
CA ASP A 131 33.15 -12.02 -31.52
C ASP A 131 31.92 -11.12 -31.66
N GLU A 132 30.95 -11.27 -30.74
CA GLU A 132 29.85 -10.32 -30.57
C GLU A 132 30.37 -8.95 -30.12
N VAL A 133 30.00 -7.90 -30.86
CA VAL A 133 30.46 -6.52 -30.63
C VAL A 133 29.30 -5.65 -30.15
N TYR A 134 29.47 -5.02 -29.01
CA TYR A 134 28.51 -4.09 -28.45
C TYR A 134 29.08 -2.66 -28.44
N LEU A 135 28.46 -1.78 -29.24
CA LEU A 135 28.83 -0.36 -29.30
C LEU A 135 27.90 0.48 -28.43
N PHE A 136 28.43 1.08 -27.37
CA PHE A 136 27.72 2.00 -26.50
C PHE A 136 27.95 3.45 -26.95
N LEU A 137 26.84 4.17 -27.26
CA LEU A 137 26.82 5.61 -27.54
C LEU A 137 26.15 6.33 -26.39
N GLU A 138 26.96 6.88 -25.48
CA GLU A 138 26.44 7.57 -24.31
C GLU A 138 26.13 9.02 -24.57
N ASP A 139 24.99 9.49 -24.04
CA ASP A 139 24.51 10.89 -24.13
C ASP A 139 24.28 11.41 -25.55
N TYR A 140 23.78 10.55 -26.43
CA TYR A 140 23.52 10.81 -27.86
C TYR A 140 22.69 12.09 -28.14
N HIS A 141 21.95 12.54 -27.15
CA HIS A 141 21.11 13.75 -27.26
C HIS A 141 21.90 15.09 -27.48
N TRP A 142 23.22 15.09 -27.35
CA TRP A 142 24.07 16.25 -27.67
C TRP A 142 24.27 16.41 -29.16
N LEU A 143 24.02 15.40 -29.97
CA LEU A 143 24.21 15.43 -31.42
C LEU A 143 22.96 15.96 -32.11
N SER A 144 23.13 16.98 -32.94
CA SER A 144 22.08 17.64 -33.72
C SER A 144 22.34 17.64 -35.22
N GLU A 145 23.58 17.39 -35.65
CA GLU A 145 23.97 17.40 -37.07
C GLU A 145 23.31 16.20 -37.80
N SER A 146 22.55 16.51 -38.87
CA SER A 146 21.82 15.50 -39.66
C SER A 146 22.72 14.42 -40.27
N ARG A 147 23.97 14.78 -40.63
CA ARG A 147 24.94 13.84 -41.22
C ARG A 147 25.37 12.77 -40.22
N ILE A 148 25.47 13.11 -38.93
CA ILE A 148 25.77 12.13 -37.87
C ILE A 148 24.62 11.12 -37.75
N HIS A 149 23.39 11.60 -37.72
CA HIS A 149 22.21 10.70 -37.62
C HIS A 149 22.08 9.80 -38.88
N GLN A 150 22.37 10.33 -40.06
CA GLN A 150 22.43 9.53 -41.30
C GLN A 150 23.54 8.47 -41.24
N SER A 151 24.70 8.83 -40.70
CA SER A 151 25.85 7.93 -40.51
C SER A 151 25.50 6.76 -39.56
N VAL A 152 24.89 7.08 -38.42
CA VAL A 152 24.44 6.06 -37.48
C VAL A 152 23.32 5.20 -38.07
N ALA A 153 22.37 5.77 -38.80
CA ALA A 153 21.34 5.01 -39.51
C ALA A 153 21.93 4.09 -40.59
N TYR A 154 22.94 4.57 -41.32
CA TYR A 154 23.68 3.76 -42.30
C TYR A 154 24.41 2.59 -41.63
N PHE A 155 25.09 2.84 -40.50
CA PHE A 155 25.76 1.82 -39.70
C PHE A 155 24.75 0.76 -39.20
N LEU A 156 23.65 1.17 -38.58
CA LEU A 156 22.59 0.26 -38.10
C LEU A 156 21.99 -0.63 -39.21
N LYS A 157 21.97 -0.11 -40.45
CA LYS A 157 21.43 -0.85 -41.62
C LYS A 157 22.42 -1.90 -42.17
N HIS A 158 23.72 -1.56 -42.20
CA HIS A 158 24.74 -2.33 -42.93
C HIS A 158 25.72 -3.11 -42.08
N ALA A 159 25.84 -2.78 -40.76
CA ALA A 159 26.77 -3.50 -39.85
C ALA A 159 26.44 -5.00 -39.76
N PRO A 160 27.43 -5.89 -39.50
CA PRO A 160 27.26 -7.33 -39.36
C PRO A 160 26.21 -7.69 -38.30
N SER A 161 25.67 -8.91 -38.37
CA SER A 161 24.59 -9.34 -37.48
C SER A 161 25.01 -9.42 -36.02
N HIS A 162 26.28 -9.71 -35.75
CA HIS A 162 26.87 -9.79 -34.43
C HIS A 162 27.27 -8.41 -33.84
N CYS A 163 26.93 -7.30 -34.52
CA CYS A 163 27.15 -5.96 -34.01
C CYS A 163 25.84 -5.37 -33.45
N HIS A 164 25.84 -4.95 -32.20
CA HIS A 164 24.73 -4.37 -31.47
C HIS A 164 25.07 -2.95 -31.01
N VAL A 165 24.12 -2.02 -31.13
CA VAL A 165 24.33 -0.65 -30.64
C VAL A 165 23.45 -0.41 -29.43
N VAL A 166 24.02 0.14 -28.37
CA VAL A 166 23.28 0.61 -27.18
C VAL A 166 23.43 2.11 -27.07
N MET A 167 22.32 2.82 -26.93
CA MET A 167 22.30 4.27 -26.92
C MET A 167 21.64 4.80 -25.66
N THR A 168 22.30 5.73 -24.94
CA THR A 168 21.64 6.51 -23.90
C THR A 168 21.27 7.89 -24.41
N THR A 169 20.06 8.33 -24.12
CA THR A 169 19.56 9.62 -24.61
C THR A 169 18.53 10.24 -23.67
N ARG A 170 18.35 11.58 -23.73
CA ARG A 170 17.25 12.27 -23.02
C ARG A 170 16.02 12.45 -23.88
N THR A 171 16.18 12.44 -25.20
CA THR A 171 15.10 12.65 -26.18
C THR A 171 15.06 11.48 -27.14
N GLU A 172 14.00 11.35 -27.92
CA GLU A 172 13.92 10.35 -28.96
C GLU A 172 14.97 10.65 -30.05
N PRO A 173 15.88 9.71 -30.32
CA PRO A 173 16.92 9.97 -31.33
C PRO A 173 16.29 10.02 -32.74
N PRO A 174 16.72 10.91 -33.64
CA PRO A 174 16.18 11.04 -34.99
C PRO A 174 16.70 9.93 -35.92
N LEU A 175 16.38 8.70 -35.56
CA LEU A 175 16.72 7.45 -36.26
C LEU A 175 15.46 6.74 -36.73
N PRO A 176 15.50 5.77 -37.65
CA PRO A 176 14.34 5.08 -38.19
C PRO A 176 13.79 4.02 -37.19
N LEU A 177 13.44 4.46 -35.96
CA LEU A 177 13.00 3.58 -34.87
C LEU A 177 11.74 2.81 -35.21
N ALA A 178 10.79 3.42 -35.91
CA ALA A 178 9.56 2.74 -36.32
C ALA A 178 9.83 1.50 -37.20
N THR A 179 10.81 1.58 -38.11
CA THR A 179 11.25 0.47 -38.96
C THR A 179 11.93 -0.63 -38.13
N LEU A 180 12.83 -0.25 -37.22
CA LEU A 180 13.50 -1.22 -36.35
C LEU A 180 12.51 -1.91 -35.41
N ARG A 181 11.52 -1.20 -34.90
CA ARG A 181 10.44 -1.75 -34.05
C ARG A 181 9.57 -2.75 -34.85
N ALA A 182 9.17 -2.41 -36.07
CA ALA A 182 8.40 -3.31 -36.94
C ALA A 182 9.19 -4.58 -37.28
N GLN A 183 10.51 -4.52 -37.35
CA GLN A 183 11.40 -5.66 -37.63
C GLN A 183 11.79 -6.44 -36.35
N ASN A 184 11.28 -6.09 -35.19
CA ASN A 184 11.68 -6.65 -33.88
C ASN A 184 13.20 -6.53 -33.60
N LYS A 185 13.82 -5.45 -34.09
CA LYS A 185 15.27 -5.19 -33.97
C LYS A 185 15.59 -4.05 -32.98
N LEU A 186 14.58 -3.58 -32.23
CA LEU A 186 14.70 -2.50 -31.26
C LEU A 186 14.37 -2.99 -29.86
N LEU A 187 15.20 -2.65 -28.89
CA LEU A 187 14.94 -2.75 -27.44
C LEU A 187 14.81 -1.33 -26.88
N GLU A 188 13.76 -1.02 -26.16
CA GLU A 188 13.53 0.30 -25.58
C GLU A 188 13.32 0.21 -24.08
N ILE A 189 14.08 1.01 -23.34
CA ILE A 189 13.87 1.21 -21.89
C ILE A 189 13.67 2.70 -21.67
N ASP A 190 12.51 3.03 -21.10
CA ASP A 190 12.12 4.40 -20.80
C ASP A 190 12.33 4.76 -19.31
N ALA A 191 11.93 5.98 -18.93
CA ALA A 191 12.01 6.45 -17.55
C ALA A 191 11.20 5.58 -16.58
N ALA A 192 10.06 5.02 -16.98
CA ALA A 192 9.25 4.14 -16.14
C ALA A 192 10.00 2.83 -15.86
N GLY A 193 10.63 2.26 -16.90
CA GLY A 193 11.48 1.09 -16.76
C GLY A 193 12.72 1.30 -15.88
N LEU A 194 13.25 2.53 -15.81
CA LEU A 194 14.44 2.88 -15.01
C LEU A 194 14.13 3.23 -13.55
N ARG A 195 12.87 3.43 -13.14
CA ARG A 195 12.53 3.64 -11.73
C ARG A 195 12.91 2.42 -10.91
N PHE A 196 13.35 2.67 -9.69
CA PHE A 196 13.56 1.58 -8.72
C PHE A 196 12.21 1.05 -8.28
N ASP A 197 12.05 -0.26 -8.30
CA ASP A 197 10.95 -0.92 -7.63
C ASP A 197 11.18 -0.97 -6.10
N PRO A 198 10.20 -1.40 -5.29
CA PRO A 198 10.35 -1.46 -3.84
C PRO A 198 11.53 -2.34 -3.38
N GLU A 199 11.77 -3.47 -4.03
CA GLU A 199 12.84 -4.41 -3.71
C GLU A 199 14.22 -3.82 -4.06
N GLU A 200 14.34 -3.18 -5.22
CA GLU A 200 15.55 -2.45 -5.64
C GLU A 200 15.85 -1.27 -4.70
N THR A 201 14.81 -0.56 -4.23
CA THR A 201 14.94 0.53 -3.25
C THR A 201 15.43 0.03 -1.91
N GLU A 202 14.87 -1.07 -1.40
CA GLU A 202 15.31 -1.70 -0.16
C GLU A 202 16.76 -2.18 -0.26
N ALA A 203 17.12 -2.90 -1.33
CA ALA A 203 18.50 -3.35 -1.57
C ALA A 203 19.49 -2.19 -1.67
N PHE A 204 19.09 -1.07 -2.30
CA PHE A 204 19.91 0.13 -2.40
C PHE A 204 20.16 0.77 -1.03
N LEU A 205 19.12 0.92 -0.22
CA LEU A 205 19.21 1.55 1.11
C LEU A 205 19.94 0.65 2.10
N GLU A 206 19.69 -0.65 2.10
CA GLU A 206 20.38 -1.60 2.97
C GLU A 206 21.89 -1.62 2.69
N ARG A 207 22.29 -1.47 1.42
CA ARG A 207 23.71 -1.37 1.03
C ARG A 207 24.35 -0.03 1.40
N THR A 208 23.61 1.07 1.31
CA THR A 208 24.15 2.44 1.52
C THR A 208 24.01 2.91 2.97
N LYS A 209 22.99 2.45 3.68
CA LYS A 209 22.65 2.80 5.07
C LYS A 209 22.12 1.58 5.83
N PRO A 210 22.93 0.54 6.04
CA PRO A 210 22.49 -0.75 6.57
C PRO A 210 21.83 -0.61 7.95
N GLY A 211 20.64 -1.18 8.13
CA GLY A 211 19.90 -1.24 9.39
C GLY A 211 19.36 0.09 9.93
N VAL A 212 19.45 1.20 9.17
CA VAL A 212 19.05 2.54 9.64
C VAL A 212 17.56 2.78 9.46
N LEU A 213 16.99 2.35 8.33
CA LEU A 213 15.58 2.50 7.99
C LEU A 213 14.82 1.19 8.15
N GLN A 214 13.60 1.25 8.64
CA GLN A 214 12.70 0.09 8.70
C GLN A 214 11.91 -0.03 7.37
N SER A 215 11.32 -1.20 7.09
CA SER A 215 10.52 -1.42 5.87
C SER A 215 9.44 -0.37 5.66
N ALA A 216 8.80 0.12 6.73
CA ALA A 216 7.80 1.20 6.64
C ALA A 216 8.40 2.54 6.16
N ASP A 217 9.62 2.88 6.63
CA ASP A 217 10.32 4.10 6.21
C ASP A 217 10.75 3.99 4.72
N ILE A 218 11.18 2.79 4.31
CA ILE A 218 11.58 2.49 2.92
C ILE A 218 10.37 2.59 1.98
N GLN A 219 9.22 2.04 2.38
CA GLN A 219 7.98 2.16 1.61
C GLN A 219 7.52 3.62 1.50
N LEU A 220 7.63 4.39 2.59
CA LEU A 220 7.32 5.82 2.57
C LEU A 220 8.23 6.57 1.61
N LEU A 221 9.54 6.29 1.64
CA LEU A 221 10.52 6.87 0.74
C LEU A 221 10.25 6.49 -0.70
N GLN A 222 9.92 5.21 -0.97
CA GLN A 222 9.54 4.75 -2.30
C GLN A 222 8.32 5.51 -2.85
N ARG A 223 7.28 5.69 -2.03
CA ARG A 223 6.10 6.47 -2.42
C ARG A 223 6.43 7.94 -2.73
N LYS A 224 7.24 8.59 -1.87
CA LYS A 224 7.60 10.01 -2.03
C LYS A 224 8.54 10.27 -3.20
N THR A 225 9.44 9.34 -3.49
CA THR A 225 10.39 9.46 -4.60
C THR A 225 9.87 8.85 -5.90
N GLU A 226 8.78 8.10 -5.88
CA GLU A 226 8.28 7.28 -7.00
C GLU A 226 9.39 6.38 -7.60
N GLY A 227 10.35 5.95 -6.79
CA GLY A 227 11.51 5.18 -7.25
C GLY A 227 12.52 5.98 -8.08
N TRP A 228 12.50 7.31 -8.03
CA TRP A 228 13.44 8.15 -8.77
C TRP A 228 14.88 8.00 -8.24
N PRO A 229 15.82 7.43 -9.03
CA PRO A 229 17.15 7.07 -8.55
C PRO A 229 17.96 8.26 -7.99
N ALA A 230 17.86 9.45 -8.59
CA ALA A 230 18.57 10.64 -8.10
C ALA A 230 18.07 11.07 -6.72
N ALA A 231 16.75 11.07 -6.48
CA ALA A 231 16.19 11.40 -5.18
C ALA A 231 16.61 10.38 -4.11
N LEU A 232 16.56 9.09 -4.42
CA LEU A 232 17.05 8.03 -3.53
C LEU A 232 18.53 8.20 -3.18
N ARG A 233 19.36 8.53 -4.17
CA ARG A 233 20.79 8.76 -3.98
C ARG A 233 21.07 10.00 -3.12
N ILE A 234 20.32 11.10 -3.31
CA ILE A 234 20.41 12.30 -2.48
C ILE A 234 20.10 11.95 -1.02
N VAL A 235 19.02 11.21 -0.77
CA VAL A 235 18.66 10.76 0.59
C VAL A 235 19.75 9.87 1.19
N ALA A 236 20.26 8.90 0.42
CA ALA A 236 21.32 8.01 0.89
C ALA A 236 22.66 8.72 1.18
N SER A 237 22.96 9.84 0.47
CA SER A 237 24.18 10.63 0.66
C SER A 237 24.16 11.55 1.89
N MET A 238 23.02 11.70 2.55
CA MET A 238 22.89 12.56 3.72
C MET A 238 23.80 12.11 4.87
N PRO A 239 24.60 13.00 5.46
CA PRO A 239 25.36 12.70 6.65
C PRO A 239 24.39 12.55 7.84
N SER A 240 24.12 11.31 8.24
CA SER A 240 23.33 11.05 9.45
C SER A 240 24.24 10.63 10.58
N GLN A 241 24.28 11.41 11.65
CA GLN A 241 24.99 11.05 12.89
C GLN A 241 24.16 10.09 13.75
N SER A 242 22.82 10.02 13.53
CA SER A 242 21.91 9.09 14.19
C SER A 242 20.85 8.54 13.23
N GLY A 243 20.41 7.31 13.45
CA GLY A 243 19.34 6.69 12.65
C GLY A 243 18.00 7.43 12.76
N SER A 244 17.74 8.16 13.84
CA SER A 244 16.55 8.98 14.02
C SER A 244 16.51 10.19 13.07
N GLU A 245 17.64 10.84 12.81
CA GLU A 245 17.70 11.99 11.89
C GLU A 245 17.32 11.63 10.44
N LEU A 246 17.76 10.46 9.97
CA LEU A 246 17.41 10.00 8.63
C LEU A 246 15.93 9.62 8.52
N LYS A 247 15.35 9.02 9.57
CA LYS A 247 13.91 8.71 9.64
C LYS A 247 13.09 9.98 9.60
N ASP A 248 13.41 10.97 10.43
CA ASP A 248 12.73 12.27 10.43
C ASP A 248 12.85 12.97 9.08
N TYR A 249 14.02 12.86 8.43
CA TYR A 249 14.21 13.37 7.07
C TYR A 249 13.30 12.68 6.06
N VAL A 250 13.19 11.35 6.09
CA VAL A 250 12.30 10.58 5.20
C VAL A 250 10.83 10.94 5.44
N HIS A 251 10.41 11.04 6.71
CA HIS A 251 9.04 11.43 7.06
C HIS A 251 8.70 12.84 6.58
N ASN A 252 9.66 13.77 6.60
CA ASN A 252 9.49 15.15 6.15
C ASN A 252 10.00 15.39 4.71
N LEU A 253 10.31 14.33 3.93
CA LEU A 253 10.84 14.46 2.57
C LEU A 253 9.89 15.24 1.67
N SER A 254 10.40 16.31 1.08
CA SER A 254 9.69 17.16 0.12
C SER A 254 10.65 17.72 -0.94
N GLY A 255 10.12 18.24 -2.05
CA GLY A 255 10.88 18.95 -3.07
C GLY A 255 11.56 20.23 -2.57
N LEU A 256 11.22 20.66 -1.34
CA LEU A 256 11.73 21.90 -0.72
C LEU A 256 13.03 21.71 0.04
N GLN A 257 13.41 20.48 0.32
CA GLN A 257 14.65 20.22 1.06
C GLN A 257 15.88 20.59 0.23
N ARG A 258 16.82 21.31 0.85
CA ARG A 258 17.97 21.94 0.16
C ARG A 258 18.65 21.09 -0.93
N PRO A 259 19.02 19.80 -0.70
CA PRO A 259 19.71 19.06 -1.74
C PRO A 259 18.82 18.71 -2.94
N ILE A 260 17.53 18.42 -2.71
CA ILE A 260 16.58 18.14 -3.79
C ILE A 260 16.22 19.43 -4.53
N ALA A 261 15.96 20.51 -3.81
CA ALA A 261 15.65 21.81 -4.37
C ALA A 261 16.80 22.36 -5.24
N ALA A 262 18.05 22.20 -4.79
CA ALA A 262 19.22 22.58 -5.59
C ALA A 262 19.29 21.81 -6.91
N TYR A 263 19.12 20.48 -6.87
CA TYR A 263 19.10 19.65 -8.07
C TYR A 263 17.96 20.02 -9.03
N LEU A 264 16.75 20.28 -8.49
CA LEU A 264 15.60 20.72 -9.30
C LEU A 264 15.82 22.11 -9.89
N SER A 265 16.49 23.03 -9.16
CA SER A 265 16.88 24.34 -9.69
C SER A 265 17.81 24.24 -10.90
N GLU A 266 18.89 23.45 -10.77
CA GLU A 266 19.84 23.22 -11.88
C GLU A 266 19.14 22.62 -13.12
N LEU A 267 18.19 21.71 -12.89
CA LEU A 267 17.41 21.09 -13.96
C LEU A 267 16.54 22.12 -14.70
N LEU A 268 15.94 23.07 -13.98
CA LEU A 268 15.11 24.13 -14.56
C LEU A 268 15.94 25.23 -15.22
N ASP A 269 17.13 25.56 -14.68
CA ASP A 269 18.04 26.58 -15.24
C ASP A 269 18.54 26.21 -16.65
N GLY A 270 18.54 24.93 -16.99
CA GLY A 270 18.82 24.41 -18.34
C GLY A 270 17.67 24.54 -19.35
N LEU A 271 16.50 25.06 -18.95
CA LEU A 271 15.31 25.18 -19.81
C LEU A 271 15.12 26.63 -20.34
N PRO A 272 14.47 26.80 -21.50
CA PRO A 272 14.04 28.12 -21.97
C PRO A 272 13.11 28.80 -20.94
N ARG A 273 13.26 30.12 -20.78
CA ARG A 273 12.45 30.89 -19.82
C ARG A 273 10.96 30.74 -19.99
N GLU A 274 10.48 30.64 -21.23
CA GLU A 274 9.05 30.41 -21.53
C GLU A 274 8.55 29.06 -20.96
N VAL A 275 9.38 28.05 -21.03
CA VAL A 275 9.04 26.70 -20.48
C VAL A 275 9.00 26.75 -18.98
N VAL A 276 9.95 27.41 -18.31
CA VAL A 276 9.96 27.57 -16.85
C VAL A 276 8.74 28.39 -16.40
N ASP A 277 8.40 29.47 -17.12
CA ASP A 277 7.22 30.29 -16.85
C ASP A 277 5.93 29.48 -16.94
N PHE A 278 5.79 28.67 -17.98
CA PHE A 278 4.69 27.73 -18.14
C PHE A 278 4.60 26.76 -16.97
N MET A 279 5.74 26.13 -16.60
CA MET A 279 5.77 25.17 -15.49
C MET A 279 5.38 25.81 -14.16
N LEU A 280 5.84 27.01 -13.88
CA LEU A 280 5.48 27.75 -12.66
C LEU A 280 3.98 28.05 -12.61
N ARG A 281 3.41 28.64 -13.68
CA ARG A 281 1.99 29.01 -13.70
C ARG A 281 1.05 27.81 -13.67
N THR A 282 1.46 26.66 -14.22
CA THR A 282 0.67 25.43 -14.20
C THR A 282 0.91 24.54 -12.96
N ALA A 283 1.85 24.93 -12.07
CA ALA A 283 2.18 24.19 -10.85
C ALA A 283 1.00 24.09 -9.85
N ILE A 284 0.04 25.00 -9.94
CA ILE A 284 -1.20 24.97 -9.15
C ILE A 284 -2.13 23.80 -9.49
N LEU A 285 -1.91 23.14 -10.64
CA LEU A 285 -2.76 22.08 -11.16
C LEU A 285 -2.24 20.71 -10.72
N ASP A 286 -3.12 19.84 -10.27
CA ASP A 286 -2.79 18.45 -9.96
C ASP A 286 -2.73 17.57 -11.22
N ARG A 287 -3.47 17.97 -12.26
CA ARG A 287 -3.51 17.32 -13.57
C ARG A 287 -3.38 18.38 -14.66
N LEU A 288 -2.66 18.07 -15.71
CA LEU A 288 -2.36 18.95 -16.81
C LEU A 288 -2.99 18.40 -18.09
N SER A 289 -3.69 19.25 -18.82
CA SER A 289 -4.10 19.00 -20.22
C SER A 289 -3.86 20.26 -21.03
N GLY A 290 -3.66 20.13 -22.35
CA GLY A 290 -3.42 21.30 -23.19
C GLY A 290 -4.48 22.39 -23.01
N PRO A 291 -5.79 22.08 -23.15
CA PRO A 291 -6.84 23.10 -22.97
C PRO A 291 -6.87 23.75 -21.57
N LEU A 292 -6.60 22.98 -20.51
CA LEU A 292 -6.56 23.51 -19.15
C LEU A 292 -5.36 24.43 -18.94
N CYS A 293 -4.18 24.05 -19.42
CA CYS A 293 -2.99 24.88 -19.34
C CYS A 293 -3.18 26.21 -20.08
N GLU A 294 -3.70 26.17 -21.33
CA GLU A 294 -4.06 27.37 -22.11
C GLU A 294 -5.05 28.29 -21.37
N ALA A 295 -6.07 27.71 -20.70
CA ALA A 295 -7.04 28.48 -19.94
C ALA A 295 -6.41 29.16 -18.71
N VAL A 296 -5.48 28.50 -18.02
CA VAL A 296 -4.83 29.02 -16.80
C VAL A 296 -3.81 30.10 -17.12
N THR A 297 -2.95 29.87 -18.08
CA THR A 297 -1.84 30.79 -18.41
C THR A 297 -2.28 31.91 -19.36
N GLY A 298 -3.28 31.66 -20.21
CA GLY A 298 -3.77 32.56 -21.24
C GLY A 298 -2.98 32.54 -22.55
N ALA A 299 -2.05 31.57 -22.72
CA ALA A 299 -1.18 31.47 -23.89
C ALA A 299 -1.53 30.24 -24.76
N SER A 300 -1.80 30.49 -26.07
CA SER A 300 -2.14 29.43 -27.03
C SER A 300 -0.98 28.49 -27.40
N SER A 301 0.26 28.88 -27.06
CA SER A 301 1.47 28.06 -27.27
C SER A 301 1.63 26.91 -26.27
N ASP A 302 0.88 26.89 -25.18
CA ASP A 302 1.11 26.04 -24.03
C ASP A 302 0.85 24.56 -24.30
N ARG A 303 -0.04 24.26 -25.24
CA ARG A 303 -0.24 22.88 -25.71
C ARG A 303 1.03 22.32 -26.35
N ALA A 304 1.76 23.12 -27.13
CA ALA A 304 3.02 22.71 -27.75
C ALA A 304 4.11 22.52 -26.68
N ILE A 305 4.17 23.43 -25.68
CA ILE A 305 5.10 23.32 -24.55
C ILE A 305 4.84 22.05 -23.75
N LEU A 306 3.59 21.76 -23.37
CA LEU A 306 3.22 20.55 -22.66
C LEU A 306 3.61 19.30 -23.44
N SER A 307 3.33 19.27 -24.75
CA SER A 307 3.70 18.14 -25.62
C SER A 307 5.22 17.97 -25.70
N SER A 308 5.98 19.05 -25.80
CA SER A 308 7.45 19.04 -25.80
C SER A 308 8.01 18.51 -24.47
N LEU A 309 7.47 18.96 -23.33
CA LEU A 309 7.86 18.48 -22.01
C LEU A 309 7.55 16.98 -21.84
N ALA A 310 6.41 16.52 -22.34
CA ALA A 310 6.02 15.11 -22.30
C ALA A 310 6.95 14.25 -23.16
N GLN A 311 7.28 14.69 -24.38
CA GLN A 311 8.24 14.01 -25.26
C GLN A 311 9.64 13.91 -24.66
N ARG A 312 10.08 14.96 -23.96
CA ARG A 312 11.35 15.00 -23.22
C ARG A 312 11.30 14.24 -21.88
N GLN A 313 10.16 13.73 -21.50
CA GLN A 313 9.93 13.04 -20.20
C GLN A 313 10.41 13.85 -18.98
N MET A 314 10.25 15.18 -19.02
CA MET A 314 10.76 16.14 -18.01
C MET A 314 9.98 16.05 -16.69
N LEU A 315 10.11 14.91 -15.95
CA LEU A 315 9.40 14.65 -14.69
C LEU A 315 7.86 14.82 -14.81
N LEU A 316 7.33 14.59 -16.03
CA LEU A 316 5.92 14.47 -16.32
C LEU A 316 5.53 13.01 -16.45
N THR A 317 4.45 12.62 -15.78
CA THR A 317 3.89 11.27 -15.86
C THR A 317 2.56 11.33 -16.61
N PRO A 318 2.36 10.56 -17.70
CA PRO A 318 1.06 10.46 -18.35
C PRO A 318 0.07 9.74 -17.42
N LEU A 319 -1.16 10.21 -17.38
CA LEU A 319 -2.24 9.64 -16.56
C LEU A 319 -3.20 8.77 -17.36
N ASP A 320 -3.14 8.85 -18.71
CA ASP A 320 -3.95 8.09 -19.62
C ASP A 320 -3.13 7.50 -20.77
N HIS A 321 -3.64 6.46 -21.42
CA HIS A 321 -3.01 5.84 -22.59
C HIS A 321 -3.04 6.73 -23.85
N GLY A 322 -3.90 7.74 -23.88
CA GLY A 322 -4.05 8.68 -25.01
C GLY A 322 -3.08 9.86 -24.94
N GLY A 323 -2.35 10.04 -23.85
CA GLY A 323 -1.44 11.17 -23.66
C GLY A 323 -2.16 12.52 -23.65
N LEU A 324 -3.41 12.56 -23.15
CA LEU A 324 -4.21 13.78 -23.02
C LEU A 324 -4.01 14.45 -21.66
N TRP A 325 -3.78 13.62 -20.63
CA TRP A 325 -3.62 14.07 -19.25
C TRP A 325 -2.25 13.69 -18.70
N TYR A 326 -1.61 14.63 -17.99
CA TYR A 326 -0.30 14.50 -17.38
C TYR A 326 -0.36 14.97 -15.92
N ARG A 327 0.65 14.62 -15.13
CA ARG A 327 0.96 15.24 -13.86
C ARG A 327 2.45 15.48 -13.71
N TYR A 328 2.83 16.50 -12.97
CA TYR A 328 4.22 16.65 -12.52
C TYR A 328 4.57 15.55 -11.50
N HIS A 329 5.84 15.15 -11.51
CA HIS A 329 6.38 14.35 -10.41
C HIS A 329 6.19 15.11 -9.08
N MET A 330 5.80 14.41 -8.01
CA MET A 330 5.40 15.04 -6.74
C MET A 330 6.43 16.04 -6.21
N LEU A 331 7.71 15.65 -6.12
CA LEU A 331 8.80 16.54 -5.64
C LEU A 331 9.00 17.77 -6.54
N LEU A 332 8.81 17.65 -7.85
CA LEU A 332 8.88 18.78 -8.77
C LEU A 332 7.67 19.71 -8.58
N ALA A 333 6.46 19.16 -8.46
CA ALA A 333 5.26 19.95 -8.24
C ALA A 333 5.37 20.82 -6.97
N GLU A 334 5.83 20.22 -5.85
CA GLU A 334 6.07 20.94 -4.59
C GLU A 334 7.10 22.07 -4.76
N TYR A 335 8.21 21.77 -5.41
CA TYR A 335 9.25 22.77 -5.69
C TYR A 335 8.74 23.93 -6.55
N LEU A 336 8.00 23.62 -7.62
CA LEU A 336 7.43 24.63 -8.52
C LEU A 336 6.38 25.50 -7.79
N ARG A 337 5.53 24.90 -6.95
CA ARG A 337 4.53 25.64 -6.15
C ARG A 337 5.20 26.63 -5.20
N GLN A 338 6.23 26.21 -4.48
CA GLN A 338 6.97 27.11 -3.59
C GLN A 338 7.66 28.22 -4.38
N ARG A 339 8.30 27.89 -5.49
CA ARG A 339 8.96 28.90 -6.32
C ARG A 339 7.96 29.91 -6.91
N LEU A 340 6.77 29.43 -7.33
CA LEU A 340 5.68 30.30 -7.76
C LEU A 340 5.22 31.22 -6.63
N GLU A 341 5.10 30.71 -5.41
CA GLU A 341 4.70 31.50 -4.23
C GLU A 341 5.72 32.60 -3.92
N ILE A 342 7.02 32.28 -3.99
CA ILE A 342 8.10 33.24 -3.75
C ILE A 342 8.22 34.28 -4.88
N ASP A 343 8.21 33.81 -6.12
CA ASP A 343 8.49 34.66 -7.27
C ASP A 343 7.27 35.46 -7.74
N ARG A 344 6.05 34.90 -7.59
CA ARG A 344 4.81 35.42 -8.18
C ARG A 344 3.56 35.12 -7.33
N GLY A 345 3.65 35.15 -6.03
CA GLY A 345 2.54 34.85 -5.14
C GLY A 345 1.25 35.64 -5.39
N ASN A 346 1.38 36.86 -5.93
CA ASN A 346 0.27 37.71 -6.33
C ASN A 346 -0.53 37.21 -7.55
N GLU A 347 0.05 36.35 -8.40
CA GLU A 347 -0.63 35.75 -9.55
C GLU A 347 -1.50 34.54 -9.16
N ILE A 348 -1.16 33.85 -8.05
CA ILE A 348 -1.80 32.58 -7.64
C ILE A 348 -3.32 32.64 -7.57
N PRO A 349 -3.96 33.65 -6.96
CA PRO A 349 -5.43 33.72 -6.91
C PRO A 349 -6.07 33.82 -8.30
N GLU A 350 -5.44 34.52 -9.23
CA GLU A 350 -5.93 34.66 -10.60
C GLU A 350 -5.78 33.36 -11.38
N LEU A 351 -4.65 32.66 -11.23
CA LEU A 351 -4.44 31.35 -11.85
C LEU A 351 -5.49 30.34 -11.37
N HIS A 352 -5.74 30.30 -10.06
CA HIS A 352 -6.80 29.44 -9.49
C HIS A 352 -8.19 29.85 -10.00
N ARG A 353 -8.49 31.14 -10.14
CA ARG A 353 -9.77 31.60 -10.67
C ARG A 353 -9.99 31.14 -12.12
N ARG A 354 -8.97 31.20 -12.97
CA ARG A 354 -9.03 30.72 -14.36
C ARG A 354 -9.21 29.20 -14.41
N ALA A 355 -8.47 28.46 -13.59
CA ALA A 355 -8.64 27.02 -13.45
C ALA A 355 -10.08 26.67 -13.01
N ALA A 356 -10.60 27.35 -11.98
CA ALA A 356 -11.95 27.15 -11.47
C ALA A 356 -13.02 27.35 -12.56
N LEU A 357 -12.92 28.41 -13.36
CA LEU A 357 -13.84 28.69 -14.44
C LEU A 357 -13.77 27.63 -15.55
N TRP A 358 -12.57 27.18 -15.90
CA TRP A 358 -12.38 26.13 -16.88
C TRP A 358 -13.01 24.81 -16.41
N TYR A 359 -12.73 24.38 -15.17
CA TYR A 359 -13.30 23.17 -14.60
C TYR A 359 -14.84 23.25 -14.55
N ALA A 360 -15.40 24.40 -14.14
CA ALA A 360 -16.85 24.61 -14.15
C ALA A 360 -17.45 24.50 -15.56
N SER A 361 -16.77 25.01 -16.60
CA SER A 361 -17.20 24.89 -17.99
C SER A 361 -17.23 23.43 -18.51
N GLN A 362 -16.45 22.55 -17.87
CA GLN A 362 -16.39 21.11 -18.17
C GLN A 362 -17.28 20.29 -17.21
N GLU A 363 -18.09 20.93 -16.37
CA GLU A 363 -18.94 20.30 -15.33
C GLU A 363 -18.16 19.48 -14.30
N LEU A 364 -16.87 19.77 -14.15
CA LEU A 364 -15.97 19.17 -13.14
C LEU A 364 -16.06 20.00 -11.85
N TRP A 365 -17.20 19.87 -11.17
CA TRP A 365 -17.59 20.78 -10.09
C TRP A 365 -16.72 20.68 -8.84
N THR A 366 -16.18 19.49 -8.53
CA THR A 366 -15.32 19.29 -7.34
C THR A 366 -14.03 20.10 -7.48
N GLU A 367 -13.35 19.96 -8.60
CA GLU A 367 -12.13 20.69 -8.94
C GLU A 367 -12.42 22.19 -9.08
N ALA A 368 -13.56 22.55 -9.67
CA ALA A 368 -13.99 23.96 -9.77
C ALA A 368 -14.13 24.61 -8.39
N VAL A 369 -14.78 23.93 -7.43
CA VAL A 369 -14.95 24.42 -6.05
C VAL A 369 -13.59 24.51 -5.33
N GLN A 370 -12.74 23.49 -5.43
CA GLN A 370 -11.40 23.51 -4.81
C GLN A 370 -10.58 24.71 -5.29
N HIS A 371 -10.53 24.94 -6.60
CA HIS A 371 -9.84 26.08 -7.17
C HIS A 371 -10.49 27.42 -6.84
N ALA A 372 -11.82 27.51 -6.73
CA ALA A 372 -12.49 28.74 -6.30
C ALA A 372 -12.17 29.09 -4.84
N ILE A 373 -12.10 28.08 -3.94
CA ILE A 373 -11.66 28.26 -2.55
C ILE A 373 -10.22 28.76 -2.51
N ALA A 374 -9.31 28.14 -3.27
CA ALA A 374 -7.91 28.52 -3.34
C ALA A 374 -7.71 29.94 -3.95
N ALA A 375 -8.64 30.38 -4.83
CA ALA A 375 -8.66 31.75 -5.36
C ALA A 375 -9.22 32.78 -4.37
N GLY A 376 -9.77 32.36 -3.22
CA GLY A 376 -10.48 33.22 -2.28
C GLY A 376 -11.89 33.63 -2.75
N ASP A 377 -12.44 33.00 -3.79
CA ASP A 377 -13.76 33.28 -4.35
C ASP A 377 -14.84 32.39 -3.69
N SER A 378 -15.07 32.65 -2.40
CA SER A 378 -16.01 31.87 -1.60
C SER A 378 -17.44 31.90 -2.15
N SER A 379 -17.85 33.02 -2.76
CA SER A 379 -19.21 33.17 -3.33
C SER A 379 -19.48 32.17 -4.46
N ARG A 380 -18.50 31.99 -5.38
CA ARG A 380 -18.61 31.00 -6.44
C ARG A 380 -18.50 29.59 -5.93
N ALA A 381 -17.56 29.32 -5.01
CA ALA A 381 -17.40 28.02 -4.38
C ALA A 381 -18.72 27.54 -3.78
N ILE A 382 -19.37 28.36 -2.93
CA ILE A 382 -20.67 28.07 -2.30
C ILE A 382 -21.77 27.87 -3.37
N GLY A 383 -21.79 28.72 -4.42
CA GLY A 383 -22.74 28.56 -5.51
C GLY A 383 -22.61 27.25 -6.30
N TRP A 384 -21.39 26.69 -6.41
CA TRP A 384 -21.12 25.46 -7.15
C TRP A 384 -21.23 24.19 -6.30
N ILE A 385 -21.03 24.26 -4.97
CA ILE A 385 -21.14 23.11 -4.07
C ILE A 385 -22.47 22.37 -4.26
N LYS A 386 -23.57 23.06 -4.46
CA LYS A 386 -24.89 22.46 -4.71
C LYS A 386 -24.94 21.51 -5.91
N ASN A 387 -24.09 21.74 -6.93
CA ASN A 387 -24.03 20.93 -8.15
C ASN A 387 -23.29 19.61 -7.96
N CYS A 388 -22.39 19.52 -6.97
CA CYS A 388 -21.55 18.35 -6.73
C CYS A 388 -21.75 17.64 -5.38
N ALA A 389 -22.44 18.28 -4.41
CA ALA A 389 -22.58 17.75 -3.05
C ALA A 389 -23.09 16.29 -3.02
N MET A 390 -24.23 16.01 -3.67
CA MET A 390 -24.75 14.63 -3.72
C MET A 390 -23.91 13.70 -4.61
N ALA A 391 -23.24 14.22 -5.64
CA ALA A 391 -22.35 13.41 -6.46
C ALA A 391 -21.12 12.92 -5.67
N LEU A 392 -20.57 13.76 -4.78
CA LEU A 392 -19.50 13.36 -3.85
C LEU A 392 -19.95 12.21 -2.93
N ILE A 393 -21.12 12.35 -2.33
CA ILE A 393 -21.70 11.31 -1.45
C ILE A 393 -21.90 9.99 -2.22
N LYS A 394 -22.47 10.05 -3.42
CA LYS A 394 -22.73 8.87 -4.26
C LYS A 394 -21.44 8.16 -4.70
N LYS A 395 -20.32 8.88 -4.80
CA LYS A 395 -18.97 8.32 -5.05
C LYS A 395 -18.30 7.81 -3.78
N GLY A 396 -18.70 8.29 -2.60
CA GLY A 396 -18.07 7.98 -1.31
C GLY A 396 -16.94 8.94 -0.91
N ASP A 397 -16.86 10.11 -1.55
CA ASP A 397 -15.97 11.21 -1.16
C ASP A 397 -16.62 12.07 -0.07
N LEU A 398 -16.73 11.46 1.11
CA LEU A 398 -17.48 12.04 2.23
C LEU A 398 -16.73 13.22 2.86
N PHE A 399 -15.42 13.13 2.95
CA PHE A 399 -14.60 14.07 3.71
C PHE A 399 -14.48 15.42 3.03
N THR A 400 -14.41 15.49 1.71
CA THR A 400 -14.38 16.74 0.94
C THR A 400 -15.59 17.62 1.25
N LEU A 401 -16.80 17.04 1.25
CA LEU A 401 -18.02 17.80 1.57
C LEU A 401 -18.04 18.26 3.02
N LEU A 402 -17.63 17.40 3.97
CA LEU A 402 -17.59 17.75 5.40
C LEU A 402 -16.52 18.80 5.72
N GLU A 403 -15.42 18.83 4.98
CA GLU A 403 -14.41 19.89 5.08
C GLU A 403 -14.99 21.23 4.58
N TRP A 404 -15.67 21.24 3.44
CA TRP A 404 -16.34 22.45 2.94
C TRP A 404 -17.42 22.95 3.91
N GLN A 405 -18.17 22.06 4.57
CA GLN A 405 -19.08 22.44 5.63
C GLN A 405 -18.37 23.16 6.79
N ARG A 406 -17.16 22.71 7.14
CA ARG A 406 -16.35 23.35 8.20
C ARG A 406 -15.84 24.73 7.79
N LEU A 407 -15.53 24.91 6.49
CA LEU A 407 -15.09 26.20 5.94
C LEU A 407 -16.24 27.22 5.81
N PHE A 408 -17.45 26.76 5.48
CA PHE A 408 -18.61 27.61 5.24
C PHE A 408 -19.84 27.19 6.09
N PRO A 409 -19.73 27.22 7.43
CA PRO A 409 -20.75 26.62 8.30
C PRO A 409 -22.09 27.37 8.30
N GLY A 410 -22.10 28.68 8.02
CA GLY A 410 -23.30 29.53 7.98
C GLY A 410 -24.01 29.48 6.62
N GLU A 411 -23.22 29.62 5.58
CA GLU A 411 -23.72 29.82 4.20
C GLU A 411 -24.34 28.54 3.63
N LEU A 412 -23.78 27.38 3.93
CA LEU A 412 -24.30 26.09 3.44
C LEU A 412 -25.56 25.65 4.17
N ARG A 413 -25.83 26.14 5.41
CA ARG A 413 -27.07 25.86 6.15
C ARG A 413 -28.34 26.42 5.49
N GLY A 414 -28.20 27.47 4.70
CA GLY A 414 -29.32 28.06 3.98
C GLY A 414 -29.80 27.29 2.74
N GLN A 415 -29.09 26.23 2.32
CA GLN A 415 -29.36 25.48 1.09
C GLN A 415 -29.86 24.06 1.41
N SER A 416 -31.16 23.78 1.27
CA SER A 416 -31.78 22.50 1.64
C SER A 416 -31.12 21.28 1.01
N ALA A 417 -30.82 21.33 -0.31
CA ALA A 417 -30.14 20.22 -1.01
C ALA A 417 -28.72 19.93 -0.48
N VAL A 418 -27.97 20.99 -0.09
CA VAL A 418 -26.63 20.82 0.48
C VAL A 418 -26.71 20.27 1.90
N ARG A 419 -27.67 20.74 2.71
CA ARG A 419 -27.92 20.20 4.06
C ARG A 419 -28.21 18.70 4.04
N MET A 420 -29.03 18.25 3.07
CA MET A 420 -29.36 16.84 2.89
C MET A 420 -28.09 16.03 2.55
N ALA A 421 -27.27 16.50 1.59
CA ALA A 421 -26.00 15.88 1.26
C ALA A 421 -25.04 15.84 2.46
N ILE A 422 -24.99 16.91 3.28
CA ILE A 422 -24.20 16.94 4.52
C ILE A 422 -24.70 15.90 5.52
N ALA A 423 -26.02 15.75 5.69
CA ALA A 423 -26.62 14.76 6.58
C ALA A 423 -26.25 13.32 6.15
N TRP A 424 -26.26 13.02 4.85
CA TRP A 424 -25.73 11.79 4.28
C TRP A 424 -24.24 11.62 4.56
N GLY A 425 -23.45 12.66 4.32
CA GLY A 425 -22.02 12.67 4.59
C GLY A 425 -21.68 12.35 6.04
N LEU A 426 -22.38 12.99 6.98
CA LEU A 426 -22.23 12.73 8.42
C LEU A 426 -22.60 11.30 8.80
N ALA A 427 -23.72 10.77 8.28
CA ALA A 427 -24.14 9.41 8.56
C ALA A 427 -23.11 8.39 8.07
N LEU A 428 -22.67 8.52 6.81
CA LEU A 428 -21.70 7.59 6.19
C LEU A 428 -20.28 7.77 6.69
N ALA A 429 -19.89 8.97 7.19
CA ALA A 429 -18.62 9.21 7.86
C ALA A 429 -18.62 8.86 9.37
N LEU A 430 -19.57 8.04 9.82
CA LEU A 430 -19.66 7.52 11.19
C LEU A 430 -19.95 8.59 12.28
N ARG A 431 -20.41 9.79 11.87
CA ARG A 431 -20.84 10.87 12.78
C ARG A 431 -22.34 10.79 13.03
N SER A 432 -22.80 9.60 13.48
CA SER A 432 -24.23 9.25 13.53
C SER A 432 -25.08 10.21 14.37
N HIS A 433 -24.59 10.69 15.52
CA HIS A 433 -25.34 11.63 16.36
C HIS A 433 -25.60 12.96 15.66
N GLU A 434 -24.61 13.51 14.96
CA GLU A 434 -24.75 14.75 14.22
C GLU A 434 -25.66 14.58 13.00
N ALA A 435 -25.59 13.43 12.32
CA ALA A 435 -26.48 13.08 11.23
C ALA A 435 -27.94 13.01 11.69
N LEU A 436 -28.21 12.34 12.83
CA LEU A 436 -29.54 12.25 13.43
C LEU A 436 -30.08 13.61 13.83
N GLN A 437 -29.25 14.48 14.41
CA GLN A 437 -29.63 15.83 14.78
C GLN A 437 -29.97 16.67 13.54
N LEU A 438 -29.13 16.67 12.53
CA LEU A 438 -29.34 17.43 11.30
C LEU A 438 -30.56 16.94 10.52
N ALA A 439 -30.78 15.62 10.43
CA ALA A 439 -31.97 15.05 9.81
C ALA A 439 -33.25 15.49 10.53
N ALA A 440 -33.24 15.51 11.87
CA ALA A 440 -34.41 16.01 12.66
C ALA A 440 -34.63 17.52 12.49
N GLU A 441 -33.59 18.31 12.27
CA GLU A 441 -33.73 19.75 11.92
C GLU A 441 -34.37 19.90 10.55
N ILE A 442 -33.93 19.14 9.55
CA ILE A 442 -34.47 19.17 8.18
C ILE A 442 -35.94 18.71 8.17
N GLU A 443 -36.28 17.62 8.89
CA GLU A 443 -37.67 17.14 9.03
C GLU A 443 -38.59 18.21 9.60
N ARG A 444 -38.16 18.97 10.62
CA ARG A 444 -38.95 20.07 11.21
C ARG A 444 -39.17 21.21 10.20
N ASP A 445 -38.13 21.57 9.45
CA ASP A 445 -38.24 22.64 8.45
C ASP A 445 -39.19 22.25 7.32
N ILE A 446 -39.14 20.98 6.85
CA ILE A 446 -40.05 20.44 5.83
C ILE A 446 -41.52 20.45 6.36
N ALA A 447 -41.71 20.05 7.63
CA ALA A 447 -43.06 20.02 8.23
C ALA A 447 -43.73 21.41 8.34
N THR A 448 -42.96 22.50 8.29
CA THR A 448 -43.50 23.88 8.29
C THR A 448 -43.87 24.39 6.89
N THR A 449 -43.61 23.62 5.82
CA THR A 449 -43.90 23.97 4.44
C THR A 449 -45.34 23.57 4.09
N GLU A 450 -46.08 24.41 3.38
CA GLU A 450 -47.53 24.21 3.03
C GLU A 450 -47.80 22.92 2.22
N SER A 451 -46.78 22.34 1.57
CA SER A 451 -46.87 21.09 0.84
C SER A 451 -45.58 20.29 1.05
N PRO A 452 -45.52 19.43 2.10
CA PRO A 452 -44.30 18.65 2.38
C PRO A 452 -44.03 17.66 1.24
N GLU A 453 -42.84 17.74 0.67
CA GLU A 453 -42.37 16.80 -0.33
C GLU A 453 -42.13 15.44 0.34
N SER A 454 -42.95 14.45 0.03
CA SER A 454 -42.93 13.08 0.56
C SER A 454 -41.56 12.40 0.37
N ASP A 455 -40.86 12.70 -0.73
CA ASP A 455 -39.57 12.10 -1.04
C ASP A 455 -38.45 12.63 -0.13
N LEU A 456 -38.46 13.93 0.26
CA LEU A 456 -37.48 14.49 1.18
C LEU A 456 -37.64 13.94 2.61
N LEU A 457 -38.87 13.73 3.07
CA LEU A 457 -39.12 13.07 4.37
C LEU A 457 -38.61 11.63 4.36
N CYS A 458 -38.86 10.90 3.26
CA CYS A 458 -38.35 9.55 3.10
C CYS A 458 -36.81 9.53 3.09
N GLU A 459 -36.17 10.53 2.49
CA GLU A 459 -34.70 10.65 2.49
C GLU A 459 -34.16 10.90 3.91
N CYS A 460 -34.79 11.76 4.72
CA CYS A 460 -34.45 11.95 6.12
C CYS A 460 -34.57 10.64 6.93
N GLN A 461 -35.63 9.86 6.70
CA GLN A 461 -35.80 8.55 7.34
C GLN A 461 -34.71 7.56 6.93
N ALA A 462 -34.28 7.56 5.66
CA ALA A 462 -33.20 6.74 5.18
C ALA A 462 -31.84 7.12 5.84
N ILE A 463 -31.55 8.42 5.97
CA ILE A 463 -30.37 8.91 6.71
C ILE A 463 -30.40 8.41 8.15
N ARG A 464 -31.54 8.50 8.82
CA ARG A 464 -31.72 8.00 10.19
C ARG A 464 -31.51 6.48 10.26
N ALA A 465 -32.07 5.72 9.31
CA ALA A 465 -31.88 4.28 9.24
C ALA A 465 -30.39 3.91 9.09
N VAL A 466 -29.65 4.59 8.23
CA VAL A 466 -28.20 4.41 8.05
C VAL A 466 -27.44 4.77 9.32
N ALA A 467 -27.68 5.93 9.91
CA ALA A 467 -27.00 6.37 11.11
C ALA A 467 -27.18 5.38 12.28
N ILE A 468 -28.40 4.85 12.44
CA ILE A 468 -28.72 3.85 13.47
C ILE A 468 -28.07 2.49 13.14
N ALA A 469 -28.08 2.06 11.88
CA ALA A 469 -27.43 0.81 11.46
C ALA A 469 -25.91 0.86 11.66
N ILE A 470 -25.30 2.02 11.40
CA ILE A 470 -23.86 2.27 11.64
C ILE A 470 -23.53 2.25 13.14
N MET A 471 -24.44 2.62 14.02
CA MET A 471 -24.32 2.43 15.47
C MET A 471 -24.47 0.96 15.92
N ASP A 472 -24.58 0.03 14.96
CA ASP A 472 -24.76 -1.40 15.14
C ASP A 472 -26.13 -1.79 15.78
N ASP A 473 -27.12 -0.88 15.74
CA ASP A 473 -28.49 -1.08 16.22
C ASP A 473 -29.41 -1.48 15.05
N SER A 474 -29.25 -2.74 14.61
CA SER A 474 -30.01 -3.25 13.45
C SER A 474 -31.53 -3.37 13.69
N GLU A 475 -31.96 -3.57 14.94
CA GLU A 475 -33.39 -3.71 15.28
C GLU A 475 -34.16 -2.39 15.05
N ARG A 476 -33.59 -1.26 15.47
CA ARG A 476 -34.22 0.06 15.27
C ARG A 476 -34.09 0.57 13.84
N ALA A 477 -33.04 0.15 13.10
CA ALA A 477 -32.84 0.57 11.71
C ALA A 477 -33.81 -0.11 10.73
N LEU A 478 -34.15 -1.39 10.94
CA LEU A 478 -34.98 -2.20 10.03
C LEU A 478 -36.33 -1.56 9.67
N PRO A 479 -37.21 -1.12 10.62
CA PRO A 479 -38.51 -0.59 10.26
C PRO A 479 -38.42 0.70 9.45
N LEU A 480 -37.44 1.56 9.76
CA LEU A 480 -37.24 2.80 9.00
C LEU A 480 -36.81 2.51 7.55
N ALA A 481 -35.88 1.58 7.39
CA ALA A 481 -35.40 1.18 6.07
C ALA A 481 -36.52 0.50 5.23
N GLN A 482 -37.38 -0.32 5.87
CA GLN A 482 -38.50 -0.97 5.18
C GLN A 482 -39.52 0.07 4.66
N GLU A 483 -39.80 1.08 5.46
CA GLU A 483 -40.68 2.16 5.05
C GLU A 483 -40.10 2.91 3.84
N CYS A 484 -38.81 3.21 3.84
CA CYS A 484 -38.14 3.90 2.73
C CYS A 484 -38.13 3.06 1.45
N VAL A 485 -37.84 1.77 1.50
CA VAL A 485 -37.90 0.89 0.30
C VAL A 485 -39.28 0.84 -0.32
N ASN A 486 -40.32 0.90 0.49
CA ASN A 486 -41.72 0.85 0.02
C ASN A 486 -42.21 2.18 -0.58
N LYS A 487 -41.68 3.31 -0.11
CA LYS A 487 -42.21 4.66 -0.45
C LYS A 487 -41.32 5.49 -1.36
N SER A 488 -39.98 5.30 -1.29
CA SER A 488 -39.04 6.16 -2.02
C SER A 488 -39.11 5.94 -3.53
N ARG A 489 -39.11 7.06 -4.28
CA ARG A 489 -38.97 7.09 -5.74
C ARG A 489 -37.52 7.39 -6.16
N ASP A 490 -36.71 7.93 -5.24
CA ASP A 490 -35.29 8.21 -5.53
C ASP A 490 -34.46 6.92 -5.48
N PRO A 491 -33.73 6.58 -6.56
CA PRO A 491 -32.94 5.35 -6.64
C PRO A 491 -31.82 5.27 -5.60
N TRP A 492 -31.21 6.41 -5.23
CA TRP A 492 -30.19 6.44 -4.19
C TRP A 492 -30.75 6.06 -2.82
N THR A 493 -31.80 6.75 -2.39
CA THR A 493 -32.47 6.52 -1.11
C THR A 493 -32.96 5.07 -0.99
N ALA A 494 -33.61 4.55 -2.03
CA ALA A 494 -34.11 3.19 -2.06
C ALA A 494 -32.97 2.14 -2.03
N ASN A 495 -31.88 2.38 -2.75
CA ASN A 495 -30.70 1.49 -2.76
C ASN A 495 -30.04 1.44 -1.38
N VAL A 496 -29.81 2.60 -0.75
CA VAL A 496 -29.20 2.67 0.58
C VAL A 496 -30.10 2.03 1.63
N ALA A 497 -31.40 2.31 1.62
CA ALA A 497 -32.36 1.66 2.52
C ALA A 497 -32.39 0.12 2.33
N SER A 498 -32.33 -0.36 1.08
CA SER A 498 -32.22 -1.79 0.77
C SER A 498 -30.93 -2.41 1.35
N ASN A 499 -29.81 -1.69 1.38
CA ASN A 499 -28.59 -2.14 2.02
C ASN A 499 -28.72 -2.24 3.56
N VAL A 500 -29.43 -1.28 4.19
CA VAL A 500 -29.74 -1.34 5.62
C VAL A 500 -30.61 -2.55 5.95
N LEU A 501 -31.64 -2.86 5.12
CA LEU A 501 -32.44 -4.07 5.28
C LEU A 501 -31.59 -5.34 5.21
N ARG A 502 -30.70 -5.43 4.20
CA ARG A 502 -29.79 -6.58 4.08
C ARG A 502 -28.91 -6.72 5.31
N PHE A 503 -28.34 -5.61 5.79
CA PHE A 503 -27.52 -5.65 7.01
C PHE A 503 -28.32 -6.17 8.20
N GLY A 504 -29.51 -5.64 8.44
CA GLY A 504 -30.38 -6.06 9.54
C GLY A 504 -30.76 -7.53 9.47
N HIS A 505 -31.23 -8.00 8.30
CA HIS A 505 -31.57 -9.42 8.08
C HIS A 505 -30.37 -10.34 8.23
N LEU A 506 -29.20 -9.94 7.74
CA LEU A 506 -27.95 -10.70 7.92
C LEU A 506 -27.61 -10.85 9.40
N LYS A 507 -27.71 -9.78 10.20
CA LYS A 507 -27.41 -9.81 11.64
C LYS A 507 -28.44 -10.59 12.45
N ALA A 508 -29.71 -10.54 12.04
CA ALA A 508 -30.76 -11.38 12.62
C ALA A 508 -30.68 -12.86 12.21
N GLY A 509 -29.83 -13.23 11.27
CA GLY A 509 -29.73 -14.61 10.75
C GLY A 509 -30.84 -14.99 9.77
N ASP A 510 -31.64 -14.02 9.32
CA ASP A 510 -32.73 -14.25 8.35
C ASP A 510 -32.21 -14.11 6.90
N LEU A 511 -31.48 -15.12 6.45
CA LEU A 511 -30.93 -15.17 5.09
C LEU A 511 -32.04 -15.24 4.04
N LYS A 512 -33.22 -15.75 4.36
CA LYS A 512 -34.35 -15.78 3.43
C LYS A 512 -34.78 -14.36 3.08
N GLN A 513 -35.00 -13.52 4.06
CA GLN A 513 -35.34 -12.10 3.85
C GLN A 513 -34.17 -11.31 3.26
N PHE A 514 -32.93 -11.63 3.65
CA PHE A 514 -31.74 -11.04 3.04
C PHE A 514 -31.75 -11.19 1.51
N TYR A 515 -31.96 -12.39 0.99
CA TYR A 515 -31.98 -12.66 -0.44
C TYR A 515 -33.30 -12.21 -1.13
N ALA A 516 -34.40 -12.13 -0.37
CA ALA A 516 -35.66 -11.60 -0.88
C ALA A 516 -35.68 -10.07 -1.01
N THR A 517 -34.76 -9.37 -0.33
CA THR A 517 -34.66 -7.89 -0.42
C THR A 517 -34.31 -7.49 -1.86
N PRO A 518 -35.11 -6.58 -2.50
CA PRO A 518 -34.94 -6.26 -3.92
C PRO A 518 -33.59 -5.63 -4.25
N TRP A 519 -33.08 -5.93 -5.44
CA TRP A 519 -31.90 -5.26 -6.01
C TRP A 519 -32.31 -3.92 -6.57
N ILE A 520 -31.78 -2.85 -6.01
CA ILE A 520 -32.00 -1.47 -6.41
C ILE A 520 -30.64 -0.79 -6.53
N PRO A 521 -30.32 -0.12 -7.62
CA PRO A 521 -31.03 -0.05 -8.89
C PRO A 521 -30.89 -1.34 -9.72
N PHE A 522 -31.69 -1.44 -10.80
CA PHE A 522 -31.73 -2.62 -11.68
C PHE A 522 -30.83 -2.50 -12.91
N SER A 523 -30.17 -1.37 -13.16
CA SER A 523 -29.32 -1.15 -14.33
C SER A 523 -27.86 -0.93 -13.97
N GLN A 524 -26.94 -1.32 -14.90
CA GLN A 524 -25.52 -1.04 -14.74
C GLN A 524 -25.17 0.45 -14.75
N GLU A 525 -25.99 1.26 -15.45
CA GLU A 525 -25.79 2.71 -15.52
C GLU A 525 -26.08 3.37 -14.17
N GLU A 526 -27.14 2.96 -13.49
CA GLU A 526 -27.47 3.46 -12.15
C GLU A 526 -26.45 2.99 -11.10
N ASP A 527 -25.92 1.77 -11.23
CA ASP A 527 -24.82 1.29 -10.38
C ASP A 527 -23.55 2.15 -10.54
N ARG A 528 -23.25 2.61 -11.77
CA ARG A 528 -22.13 3.54 -12.02
C ARG A 528 -22.35 4.93 -11.41
N ARG A 529 -23.59 5.40 -11.35
CA ARG A 529 -23.93 6.68 -10.71
C ARG A 529 -23.93 6.61 -9.18
N ASN A 530 -24.21 5.44 -8.61
CA ASN A 530 -24.36 5.19 -7.17
C ASN A 530 -23.24 4.25 -6.66
N VAL A 531 -22.00 4.52 -7.01
CA VAL A 531 -20.84 3.63 -6.75
C VAL A 531 -20.77 3.19 -5.28
N PHE A 532 -20.90 4.13 -4.34
CA PHE A 532 -20.74 3.83 -2.92
C PHE A 532 -21.79 2.85 -2.40
N ALA A 533 -23.08 3.07 -2.72
CA ALA A 533 -24.14 2.14 -2.32
C ALA A 533 -24.02 0.77 -3.00
N THR A 534 -23.53 0.74 -4.25
CA THR A 534 -23.29 -0.51 -4.99
C THR A 534 -22.15 -1.32 -4.36
N VAL A 535 -21.05 -0.67 -3.95
CA VAL A 535 -19.94 -1.32 -3.25
C VAL A 535 -20.40 -1.89 -1.90
N TYR A 536 -21.17 -1.12 -1.11
CA TYR A 536 -21.78 -1.63 0.13
C TYR A 536 -22.62 -2.88 -0.11
N ARG A 537 -23.46 -2.89 -1.13
CA ARG A 537 -24.29 -4.05 -1.51
C ARG A 537 -23.43 -5.27 -1.81
N ARG A 538 -22.35 -5.10 -2.59
CA ARG A 538 -21.40 -6.18 -2.88
C ARG A 538 -20.71 -6.69 -1.61
N CYS A 539 -20.31 -5.80 -0.71
CA CYS A 539 -19.74 -6.20 0.57
C CYS A 539 -20.73 -7.00 1.44
N LEU A 540 -21.97 -6.56 1.54
CA LEU A 540 -23.01 -7.27 2.29
C LEU A 540 -23.32 -8.65 1.69
N GLN A 541 -23.34 -8.77 0.36
CA GLN A 541 -23.53 -10.04 -0.32
C GLN A 541 -22.37 -11.00 0.01
N GLY A 542 -21.15 -10.53 -0.07
CA GLY A 542 -19.98 -11.33 0.32
C GLY A 542 -20.00 -11.75 1.79
N LEU A 543 -20.39 -10.86 2.71
CA LEU A 543 -20.53 -11.20 4.13
C LEU A 543 -21.60 -12.28 4.38
N ALA A 544 -22.69 -12.28 3.59
CA ALA A 544 -23.70 -13.34 3.67
C ALA A 544 -23.14 -14.69 3.16
N ASP A 545 -22.31 -14.66 2.12
CA ASP A 545 -21.64 -15.85 1.60
C ASP A 545 -20.57 -16.38 2.57
N GLU A 546 -19.76 -15.48 3.16
CA GLU A 546 -18.81 -15.87 4.23
C GLU A 546 -19.50 -16.54 5.40
N ARG A 547 -20.61 -15.97 5.87
CA ARG A 547 -21.40 -16.55 6.98
C ARG A 547 -21.83 -18.00 6.70
N GLN A 548 -22.01 -18.35 5.43
CA GLN A 548 -22.34 -19.68 4.95
C GLN A 548 -21.11 -20.52 4.53
N LEU A 549 -19.88 -20.02 4.74
CA LEU A 549 -18.60 -20.64 4.33
C LEU A 549 -18.42 -20.75 2.81
N ARG A 550 -19.00 -19.86 2.03
CA ARG A 550 -18.82 -19.78 0.57
C ARG A 550 -17.76 -18.74 0.23
N LEU A 551 -16.52 -18.97 0.69
CA LEU A 551 -15.44 -17.95 0.61
C LEU A 551 -15.12 -17.54 -0.83
N ALA A 552 -15.10 -18.46 -1.79
CA ALA A 552 -14.84 -18.14 -3.20
C ALA A 552 -15.92 -17.20 -3.78
N ALA A 553 -17.20 -17.40 -3.45
CA ALA A 553 -18.29 -16.52 -3.85
C ALA A 553 -18.17 -15.15 -3.17
N ALA A 554 -17.87 -15.13 -1.86
CA ALA A 554 -17.62 -13.89 -1.13
C ALA A 554 -16.49 -13.08 -1.73
N GLN A 555 -15.35 -13.70 -2.04
CA GLN A 555 -14.21 -13.08 -2.70
C GLN A 555 -14.57 -12.51 -4.07
N GLY A 556 -15.41 -13.21 -4.85
CA GLY A 556 -15.91 -12.71 -6.12
C GLY A 556 -16.70 -11.39 -5.97
N HIS A 557 -17.58 -11.30 -4.98
CA HIS A 557 -18.33 -10.09 -4.66
C HIS A 557 -17.41 -8.94 -4.20
N TYR A 558 -16.44 -9.22 -3.33
CA TYR A 558 -15.50 -8.22 -2.83
C TYR A 558 -14.58 -7.70 -3.94
N ARG A 559 -14.02 -8.58 -4.78
CA ARG A 559 -13.17 -8.18 -5.92
C ARG A 559 -13.93 -7.31 -6.92
N GLU A 560 -15.18 -7.65 -7.21
CA GLU A 560 -16.01 -6.83 -8.08
C GLU A 560 -16.30 -5.45 -7.45
N GLY A 561 -16.56 -5.40 -6.12
CA GLY A 561 -16.70 -4.16 -5.38
C GLY A 561 -15.43 -3.30 -5.44
N LEU A 562 -14.25 -3.91 -5.27
CA LEU A 562 -12.96 -3.24 -5.35
C LEU A 562 -12.72 -2.69 -6.76
N ARG A 563 -12.94 -3.50 -7.79
CA ARG A 563 -12.80 -3.10 -9.20
C ARG A 563 -13.68 -1.88 -9.54
N ILE A 564 -14.95 -1.90 -9.12
CA ILE A 564 -15.89 -0.79 -9.35
C ILE A 564 -15.39 0.49 -8.66
N SER A 565 -14.98 0.39 -7.39
CA SER A 565 -14.52 1.54 -6.62
C SER A 565 -13.20 2.14 -7.17
N GLU A 566 -12.23 1.29 -7.51
CA GLU A 566 -10.95 1.76 -8.06
C GLU A 566 -11.13 2.40 -9.44
N GLN A 567 -11.99 1.85 -10.29
CA GLN A 567 -12.26 2.37 -11.63
C GLN A 567 -12.98 3.74 -11.61
N HIS A 568 -13.90 3.98 -10.65
CA HIS A 568 -14.77 5.15 -10.66
C HIS A 568 -14.41 6.22 -9.64
N VAL A 569 -13.68 5.84 -8.56
CA VAL A 569 -13.33 6.76 -7.46
C VAL A 569 -11.82 6.79 -7.21
N GLY A 570 -11.16 5.66 -7.37
CA GLY A 570 -9.72 5.52 -7.16
C GLY A 570 -9.36 4.61 -5.97
N PRO A 571 -8.11 4.10 -5.93
CA PRO A 571 -7.66 3.10 -4.96
C PRO A 571 -7.58 3.63 -3.51
N ASN A 572 -7.41 4.94 -3.32
CA ASN A 572 -7.28 5.59 -2.01
C ASN A 572 -8.61 6.23 -1.57
N SER A 573 -9.73 5.57 -1.80
CA SER A 573 -11.07 6.03 -1.42
C SER A 573 -11.68 5.15 -0.33
N VAL A 574 -12.65 5.71 0.41
CA VAL A 574 -13.46 4.93 1.37
C VAL A 574 -14.19 3.79 0.66
N ALA A 575 -14.66 4.02 -0.56
CA ALA A 575 -15.32 3.02 -1.38
C ALA A 575 -14.42 1.81 -1.68
N ALA A 576 -13.12 2.04 -1.95
CA ALA A 576 -12.15 0.97 -2.19
C ALA A 576 -11.70 0.29 -0.87
N ALA A 577 -11.64 1.04 0.23
CA ALA A 577 -11.24 0.53 1.54
C ALA A 577 -12.22 -0.52 2.10
N LEU A 578 -13.52 -0.39 1.80
CA LEU A 578 -14.56 -1.35 2.20
C LEU A 578 -14.25 -2.79 1.73
N PRO A 579 -14.23 -3.07 0.41
CA PRO A 579 -13.98 -4.44 -0.07
C PRO A 579 -12.55 -4.89 0.18
N ALA A 580 -11.55 -3.99 0.16
CA ALA A 580 -10.15 -4.34 0.43
C ALA A 580 -9.97 -5.00 1.81
N SER A 581 -10.63 -4.47 2.86
CA SER A 581 -10.58 -5.02 4.20
C SER A 581 -11.19 -6.42 4.31
N LEU A 582 -12.24 -6.69 3.54
CA LEU A 582 -12.92 -7.99 3.50
C LEU A 582 -12.14 -9.01 2.66
N ILE A 583 -11.53 -8.59 1.53
CA ILE A 583 -10.62 -9.44 0.75
C ILE A 583 -9.43 -9.86 1.63
N ALA A 584 -8.85 -8.93 2.38
CA ALA A 584 -7.73 -9.23 3.27
C ALA A 584 -8.05 -10.36 4.25
N ARG A 585 -9.27 -10.40 4.78
CA ARG A 585 -9.72 -11.48 5.66
C ARG A 585 -9.81 -12.82 4.94
N VAL A 586 -10.28 -12.85 3.69
CA VAL A 586 -10.34 -14.08 2.88
C VAL A 586 -8.93 -14.58 2.55
N LEU A 587 -8.02 -13.69 2.12
CA LEU A 587 -6.61 -14.05 1.87
C LEU A 587 -5.94 -14.59 3.14
N TYR A 588 -6.21 -13.98 4.29
CA TYR A 588 -5.74 -14.51 5.57
C TYR A 588 -6.20 -15.95 5.81
N GLU A 589 -7.50 -16.26 5.60
CA GLU A 589 -8.03 -17.63 5.76
C GLU A 589 -7.39 -18.62 4.78
N GLU A 590 -7.01 -18.18 3.57
CA GLU A 590 -6.32 -18.99 2.56
C GLU A 590 -4.82 -19.21 2.91
N GLY A 591 -4.27 -18.44 3.86
CA GLY A 591 -2.89 -18.49 4.33
C GLY A 591 -1.93 -17.52 3.62
N ASP A 592 -2.44 -16.60 2.80
CA ASP A 592 -1.67 -15.50 2.20
C ASP A 592 -1.58 -14.33 3.18
N LEU A 593 -0.66 -14.43 4.13
CA LEU A 593 -0.49 -13.43 5.20
C LEU A 593 0.05 -12.09 4.67
N ASP A 594 0.95 -12.14 3.70
CA ASP A 594 1.59 -10.93 3.14
C ASP A 594 0.61 -10.17 2.26
N GLY A 595 -0.12 -10.84 1.38
CA GLY A 595 -1.18 -10.25 0.58
C GLY A 595 -2.32 -9.68 1.42
N ALA A 596 -2.68 -10.36 2.51
CA ALA A 596 -3.70 -9.89 3.44
C ALA A 596 -3.28 -8.61 4.17
N GLU A 597 -2.05 -8.54 4.71
CA GLU A 597 -1.54 -7.35 5.40
C GLU A 597 -1.39 -6.16 4.44
N ALA A 598 -0.88 -6.37 3.22
CA ALA A 598 -0.68 -5.33 2.23
C ALA A 598 -1.97 -4.60 1.84
N LEU A 599 -3.11 -5.28 1.82
CA LEU A 599 -4.40 -4.65 1.50
C LEU A 599 -4.90 -3.69 2.57
N VAL A 600 -4.53 -3.88 3.84
CA VAL A 600 -5.11 -3.14 4.97
C VAL A 600 -4.16 -2.15 5.64
N ILE A 601 -2.82 -2.37 5.58
CA ILE A 601 -1.87 -1.59 6.36
C ILE A 601 -1.89 -0.10 5.98
N ASP A 602 -1.84 0.21 4.70
CA ASP A 602 -1.85 1.59 4.18
C ASP A 602 -3.24 2.23 4.19
N ARG A 603 -4.30 1.42 4.33
CA ARG A 603 -5.70 1.85 4.36
C ARG A 603 -6.30 1.89 5.75
N ALA A 604 -5.54 1.53 6.81
CA ALA A 604 -6.06 1.35 8.17
C ALA A 604 -6.78 2.59 8.73
N GLU A 605 -6.22 3.78 8.50
CA GLU A 605 -6.85 5.04 8.92
C GLU A 605 -8.15 5.29 8.16
N LEU A 606 -8.14 5.12 6.84
CA LEU A 606 -9.29 5.32 5.98
C LEU A 606 -10.41 4.30 6.29
N ILE A 607 -10.06 3.04 6.51
CA ILE A 607 -10.98 2.00 6.97
C ILE A 607 -11.62 2.40 8.29
N SER A 608 -10.81 2.82 9.25
CA SER A 608 -11.29 3.24 10.57
C SER A 608 -12.17 4.49 10.50
N ALA A 609 -11.89 5.44 9.59
CA ALA A 609 -12.61 6.72 9.51
C ALA A 609 -13.96 6.64 8.80
N GLY A 610 -14.16 5.74 7.84
CA GLY A 610 -15.31 5.81 6.91
C GLY A 610 -15.94 4.47 6.53
N THR A 611 -15.58 3.33 7.17
CA THR A 611 -16.18 2.04 6.79
C THR A 611 -17.04 1.44 7.89
N MET A 612 -17.92 0.48 7.53
CA MET A 612 -18.75 -0.24 8.50
C MET A 612 -17.91 -1.11 9.46
N LEU A 613 -18.47 -1.39 10.64
CA LEU A 613 -17.83 -2.15 11.72
C LEU A 613 -17.19 -3.45 11.24
N ASP A 614 -17.86 -4.24 10.39
CA ASP A 614 -17.34 -5.52 9.90
C ASP A 614 -16.07 -5.37 9.07
N CYS A 615 -15.93 -4.26 8.31
CA CYS A 615 -14.70 -3.93 7.58
C CYS A 615 -13.58 -3.51 8.53
N VAL A 616 -13.90 -2.66 9.52
CA VAL A 616 -12.95 -2.24 10.56
C VAL A 616 -12.43 -3.45 11.32
N TRP A 617 -13.34 -4.33 11.78
CA TRP A 617 -12.93 -5.55 12.47
C TRP A 617 -12.05 -6.44 11.59
N SER A 618 -12.42 -6.65 10.32
CA SER A 618 -11.62 -7.46 9.39
C SER A 618 -10.19 -6.95 9.25
N ALA A 619 -9.98 -5.63 9.15
CA ALA A 619 -8.65 -5.04 9.06
C ALA A 619 -7.84 -5.23 10.35
N TYR A 620 -8.41 -4.91 11.51
CA TYR A 620 -7.72 -5.09 12.81
C TYR A 620 -7.45 -6.56 13.12
N PHE A 621 -8.40 -7.44 12.78
CA PHE A 621 -8.24 -8.88 12.93
C PHE A 621 -7.06 -9.41 12.11
N VAL A 622 -6.98 -9.06 10.81
CA VAL A 622 -5.88 -9.48 9.93
C VAL A 622 -4.55 -8.96 10.47
N MET A 623 -4.44 -7.66 10.74
CA MET A 623 -3.20 -7.08 11.25
C MET A 623 -2.73 -7.72 12.56
N ALA A 624 -3.64 -7.96 13.50
CA ALA A 624 -3.32 -8.56 14.79
C ALA A 624 -2.88 -10.02 14.65
N ARG A 625 -3.59 -10.80 13.84
CA ARG A 625 -3.29 -12.22 13.64
C ARG A 625 -2.04 -12.44 12.80
N VAL A 626 -1.78 -11.61 11.78
CA VAL A 626 -0.52 -11.64 11.04
C VAL A 626 0.67 -11.32 11.97
N ALA A 627 0.53 -10.31 12.85
CA ALA A 627 1.54 -10.02 13.86
C ALA A 627 1.77 -11.21 14.82
N ALA A 628 0.70 -11.86 15.28
CA ALA A 628 0.78 -13.03 16.15
C ALA A 628 1.42 -14.25 15.43
N ALA A 629 1.05 -14.51 14.17
CA ALA A 629 1.62 -15.58 13.34
C ALA A 629 3.14 -15.38 13.13
N ARG A 630 3.58 -14.11 13.04
CA ARG A 630 5.02 -13.74 13.00
C ARG A 630 5.65 -13.62 14.39
N MET A 631 5.01 -14.15 15.44
CA MET A 631 5.49 -14.16 16.84
C MET A 631 5.66 -12.77 17.48
N ASN A 632 5.10 -11.72 16.90
CA ASN A 632 5.10 -10.36 17.48
C ASN A 632 3.83 -10.12 18.30
N PHE A 633 3.74 -10.75 19.46
CA PHE A 633 2.56 -10.69 20.34
C PHE A 633 2.33 -9.28 20.93
N GLU A 634 3.39 -8.50 21.16
CA GLU A 634 3.27 -7.12 21.65
C GLU A 634 2.54 -6.25 20.61
N ARG A 635 2.97 -6.32 19.33
CA ARG A 635 2.28 -5.64 18.23
C ARG A 635 0.82 -6.11 18.09
N ALA A 636 0.59 -7.42 18.20
CA ALA A 636 -0.77 -7.97 18.12
C ALA A 636 -1.68 -7.40 19.22
N HIS A 637 -1.20 -7.34 20.48
CA HIS A 637 -1.94 -6.75 21.59
C HIS A 637 -2.20 -5.26 21.38
N THR A 638 -1.19 -4.50 20.96
CA THR A 638 -1.35 -3.05 20.67
C THR A 638 -2.42 -2.80 19.60
N ILE A 639 -2.46 -3.63 18.56
CA ILE A 639 -3.49 -3.51 17.49
C ILE A 639 -4.88 -3.82 18.07
N LEU A 640 -5.01 -4.87 18.88
CA LEU A 640 -6.29 -5.24 19.50
C LEU A 640 -6.77 -4.22 20.53
N GLU A 641 -5.88 -3.62 21.32
CA GLU A 641 -6.21 -2.51 22.22
C GLU A 641 -6.71 -1.28 21.46
N ARG A 642 -6.10 -0.95 20.30
CA ARG A 642 -6.61 0.11 19.43
C ARG A 642 -8.01 -0.19 18.91
N ALA A 643 -8.28 -1.44 18.49
CA ALA A 643 -9.61 -1.88 18.06
C ALA A 643 -10.64 -1.77 19.18
N GLU A 644 -10.30 -2.21 20.40
CA GLU A 644 -11.14 -2.11 21.60
C GLU A 644 -11.46 -0.65 21.92
N ASN A 645 -10.43 0.22 22.00
CA ASN A 645 -10.60 1.65 22.28
C ASN A 645 -11.47 2.35 21.23
N LEU A 646 -11.29 2.00 19.95
CA LEU A 646 -12.14 2.49 18.86
C LEU A 646 -13.59 2.03 19.03
N GLY A 647 -13.80 0.76 19.41
CA GLY A 647 -15.12 0.21 19.70
C GLY A 647 -15.82 0.94 20.85
N VAL A 648 -15.10 1.20 21.94
CA VAL A 648 -15.62 1.97 23.09
C VAL A 648 -15.95 3.40 22.69
N ALA A 649 -15.04 4.08 22.00
CA ALA A 649 -15.22 5.49 21.60
C ALA A 649 -16.41 5.71 20.66
N ARG A 650 -16.74 4.71 19.83
CA ARG A 650 -17.85 4.76 18.87
C ARG A 650 -19.14 4.09 19.34
N GLY A 651 -19.16 3.52 20.53
CA GLY A 651 -20.28 2.73 21.01
C GLY A 651 -20.47 1.40 20.27
N TRP A 652 -19.45 0.92 19.56
CA TRP A 652 -19.45 -0.36 18.84
C TRP A 652 -19.10 -1.53 19.77
N GLY A 653 -20.09 -1.92 20.62
CA GLY A 653 -19.90 -3.00 21.60
C GLY A 653 -19.39 -4.30 20.97
N ARG A 654 -19.83 -4.62 19.74
CA ARG A 654 -19.42 -5.83 19.00
C ARG A 654 -17.93 -5.78 18.58
N LEU A 655 -17.40 -4.61 18.16
CA LEU A 655 -15.97 -4.46 17.85
C LEU A 655 -15.12 -4.63 19.12
N ALA A 656 -15.53 -3.99 20.23
CA ALA A 656 -14.84 -4.12 21.50
C ALA A 656 -14.85 -5.58 22.00
N ALA A 657 -16.00 -6.27 21.93
CA ALA A 657 -16.11 -7.67 22.33
C ALA A 657 -15.23 -8.59 21.49
N ALA A 658 -15.20 -8.40 20.17
CA ALA A 658 -14.36 -9.20 19.27
C ALA A 658 -12.86 -9.00 19.56
N ALA A 659 -12.42 -7.75 19.80
CA ALA A 659 -11.04 -7.43 20.15
C ALA A 659 -10.62 -8.02 21.49
N ILE A 660 -11.47 -7.88 22.53
CA ILE A 660 -11.21 -8.45 23.87
C ILE A 660 -11.18 -9.99 23.82
N ALA A 661 -12.09 -10.62 23.05
CA ALA A 661 -12.11 -12.08 22.90
C ALA A 661 -10.83 -12.60 22.20
N GLU A 662 -10.30 -11.85 21.26
CA GLU A 662 -9.05 -12.21 20.60
C GLU A 662 -7.83 -12.00 21.53
N GLN A 663 -7.82 -10.95 22.37
CA GLN A 663 -6.83 -10.78 23.45
C GLN A 663 -6.92 -11.98 24.42
N ALA A 664 -8.11 -12.35 24.86
CA ALA A 664 -8.31 -13.51 25.74
C ALA A 664 -7.75 -14.79 25.11
N ARG A 665 -8.00 -15.03 23.81
CA ARG A 665 -7.46 -16.18 23.08
C ARG A 665 -5.94 -16.20 23.11
N LEU A 666 -5.28 -15.08 22.81
CA LEU A 666 -3.82 -14.97 22.81
C LEU A 666 -3.24 -15.24 24.20
N TYR A 667 -3.83 -14.67 25.26
CA TYR A 667 -3.39 -14.93 26.64
C TYR A 667 -3.55 -16.40 27.05
N LEU A 668 -4.73 -17.00 26.78
CA LEU A 668 -5.01 -18.36 27.18
C LEU A 668 -4.21 -19.41 26.39
N HIS A 669 -3.76 -19.10 25.15
CA HIS A 669 -2.89 -19.97 24.37
C HIS A 669 -1.44 -20.03 24.91
N VAL A 670 -1.02 -19.05 25.71
CA VAL A 670 0.30 -18.98 26.34
C VAL A 670 0.25 -19.14 27.86
N ASP A 671 -0.79 -19.80 28.38
CA ASP A 671 -1.03 -20.10 29.79
C ASP A 671 -1.07 -18.89 30.74
N ARG A 672 -1.41 -17.70 30.20
CA ARG A 672 -1.62 -16.50 31.00
C ARG A 672 -3.08 -16.42 31.47
N ALA A 673 -3.47 -17.36 32.34
CA ALA A 673 -4.86 -17.52 32.78
C ALA A 673 -5.41 -16.30 33.52
N HIS A 674 -4.58 -15.55 34.26
CA HIS A 674 -4.99 -14.36 35.01
C HIS A 674 -5.45 -13.25 34.07
N GLU A 675 -4.65 -12.94 33.05
CA GLU A 675 -4.98 -11.92 32.05
C GLU A 675 -6.17 -12.36 31.17
N GLY A 676 -6.23 -13.65 30.86
CA GLY A 676 -7.39 -14.24 30.18
C GLY A 676 -8.66 -14.06 30.98
N ALA A 677 -8.62 -14.26 32.31
CA ALA A 677 -9.77 -14.05 33.20
C ALA A 677 -10.20 -12.58 33.24
N ALA A 678 -9.24 -11.63 33.30
CA ALA A 678 -9.54 -10.21 33.25
C ALA A 678 -10.24 -9.80 31.91
N CYS A 679 -9.86 -10.42 30.79
CA CYS A 679 -10.57 -10.24 29.53
C CYS A 679 -12.00 -10.79 29.58
N VAL A 680 -12.21 -11.95 30.19
CA VAL A 680 -13.56 -12.54 30.34
C VAL A 680 -14.45 -11.65 31.20
N ASP A 681 -13.92 -11.04 32.28
CA ASP A 681 -14.67 -10.13 33.14
C ASP A 681 -15.08 -8.85 32.36
N ARG A 682 -14.20 -8.31 31.51
CA ARG A 682 -14.52 -7.17 30.64
C ARG A 682 -15.63 -7.55 29.64
N LEU A 683 -15.57 -8.73 29.07
CA LEU A 683 -16.60 -9.25 28.15
C LEU A 683 -17.94 -9.44 28.85
N ASP A 684 -17.95 -9.94 30.09
CA ASP A 684 -19.17 -10.09 30.89
C ASP A 684 -19.84 -8.73 31.14
N HIS A 685 -19.02 -7.72 31.54
CA HIS A 685 -19.52 -6.36 31.72
C HIS A 685 -20.13 -5.79 30.43
N LEU A 686 -19.46 -6.01 29.28
CA LEU A 686 -19.93 -5.54 27.98
C LEU A 686 -21.23 -6.26 27.55
N ALA A 687 -21.34 -7.57 27.78
CA ALA A 687 -22.53 -8.36 27.47
C ALA A 687 -23.76 -7.90 28.28
N ARG A 688 -23.58 -7.54 29.56
CA ARG A 688 -24.66 -6.96 30.38
C ARG A 688 -25.17 -5.61 29.88
N ARG A 689 -24.30 -4.82 29.28
CA ARG A 689 -24.66 -3.49 28.70
C ARG A 689 -25.36 -3.60 27.35
N HIS A 690 -25.25 -4.73 26.66
CA HIS A 690 -25.85 -4.96 25.33
C HIS A 690 -26.74 -6.21 25.39
N PRO A 691 -27.92 -6.15 26.01
CA PRO A 691 -28.84 -7.28 26.05
C PRO A 691 -29.33 -7.62 24.64
N ALA A 692 -29.38 -8.92 24.30
CA ALA A 692 -29.87 -9.42 23.03
C ALA A 692 -31.03 -10.42 23.26
N PRO A 693 -32.21 -9.93 23.63
CA PRO A 693 -33.35 -10.82 23.91
C PRO A 693 -33.91 -11.49 22.63
N ARG A 694 -33.55 -10.94 21.47
CA ARG A 694 -33.85 -11.47 20.13
C ARG A 694 -32.57 -11.52 19.31
N PRO A 695 -32.54 -12.37 18.27
CA PRO A 695 -31.40 -12.39 17.34
C PRO A 695 -31.16 -11.04 16.68
N CYS A 696 -29.98 -10.47 16.91
CA CYS A 696 -29.57 -9.18 16.36
C CYS A 696 -28.04 -9.09 16.28
N ALA A 697 -27.51 -7.95 15.89
CA ALA A 697 -26.05 -7.73 15.81
C ALA A 697 -25.36 -7.98 17.15
N TRP A 698 -25.98 -7.63 18.28
CA TRP A 698 -25.38 -7.78 19.62
C TRP A 698 -25.33 -9.22 20.13
N SER A 699 -26.02 -10.18 19.48
CA SER A 699 -25.89 -11.61 19.80
C SER A 699 -24.45 -12.11 19.70
N GLU A 700 -23.64 -11.52 18.80
CA GLU A 700 -22.21 -11.86 18.65
C GLU A 700 -21.41 -11.48 19.90
N ILE A 701 -21.78 -10.42 20.66
CA ILE A 701 -21.11 -10.02 21.92
C ILE A 701 -21.23 -11.16 22.95
N HIS A 702 -22.41 -11.74 23.08
CA HIS A 702 -22.65 -12.84 24.00
C HIS A 702 -21.91 -14.12 23.59
N TRP A 703 -21.78 -14.36 22.29
CA TRP A 703 -21.01 -15.51 21.79
C TRP A 703 -19.51 -15.33 22.04
N TYR A 704 -18.94 -14.14 21.81
CA TYR A 704 -17.55 -13.83 22.15
C TYR A 704 -17.27 -14.01 23.64
N HIS A 705 -18.15 -13.50 24.51
CA HIS A 705 -18.03 -13.67 25.97
C HIS A 705 -18.04 -15.15 26.36
N ARG A 706 -19.06 -15.91 25.91
CA ARG A 706 -19.21 -17.33 26.27
C ARG A 706 -18.07 -18.17 25.69
N LEU A 707 -17.59 -17.91 24.50
CA LEU A 707 -16.46 -18.63 23.90
C LEU A 707 -15.17 -18.41 24.71
N ALA A 708 -14.85 -17.17 25.06
CA ALA A 708 -13.70 -16.85 25.91
C ALA A 708 -13.80 -17.48 27.30
N ARG A 709 -15.01 -17.45 27.89
CA ARG A 709 -15.30 -18.12 29.18
C ARG A 709 -15.12 -19.63 29.10
N ALA A 710 -15.62 -20.28 28.04
CA ALA A 710 -15.45 -21.72 27.85
C ALA A 710 -13.96 -22.11 27.72
N HIS A 711 -13.17 -21.28 27.04
CA HIS A 711 -11.72 -21.49 26.94
C HIS A 711 -11.05 -21.34 28.31
N LEU A 712 -11.37 -20.30 29.10
CA LEU A 712 -10.88 -20.12 30.46
C LEU A 712 -11.27 -21.31 31.38
N LEU A 713 -12.52 -21.80 31.33
CA LEU A 713 -12.95 -22.97 32.09
C LEU A 713 -12.16 -24.23 31.72
N LYS A 714 -11.80 -24.40 30.44
CA LYS A 714 -10.93 -25.50 30.01
C LYS A 714 -9.56 -25.41 30.67
N THR A 715 -8.92 -24.24 30.72
CA THR A 715 -7.62 -24.08 31.40
C THR A 715 -7.73 -24.31 32.93
N GLN A 716 -8.89 -24.08 33.51
CA GLN A 716 -9.20 -24.34 34.93
C GLN A 716 -9.65 -25.80 35.21
N ALA A 717 -9.59 -26.69 34.21
CA ALA A 717 -10.05 -28.09 34.29
C ALA A 717 -11.55 -28.26 34.61
N ARG A 718 -12.39 -27.22 34.43
CA ARG A 718 -13.88 -27.29 34.56
C ARG A 718 -14.49 -27.69 33.22
N LEU A 719 -14.18 -28.90 32.78
CA LEU A 719 -14.40 -29.36 31.41
C LEU A 719 -15.89 -29.55 31.04
N GLU A 720 -16.72 -30.08 31.98
CA GLU A 720 -18.15 -30.26 31.73
C GLU A 720 -18.89 -28.94 31.53
N GLU A 721 -18.58 -27.93 32.33
CA GLU A 721 -19.15 -26.58 32.20
C GLU A 721 -18.74 -25.92 30.88
N SER A 722 -17.46 -26.07 30.51
CA SER A 722 -16.98 -25.60 29.22
C SER A 722 -17.72 -26.26 28.05
N ALA A 723 -17.91 -27.56 28.10
CA ALA A 723 -18.64 -28.33 27.06
C ALA A 723 -20.10 -27.87 26.92
N LEU A 724 -20.81 -27.64 28.02
CA LEU A 724 -22.19 -27.17 28.00
C LEU A 724 -22.29 -25.79 27.31
N ILE A 725 -21.45 -24.84 27.69
CA ILE A 725 -21.43 -23.50 27.09
C ILE A 725 -21.17 -23.58 25.57
N LEU A 726 -20.23 -24.41 25.15
CA LEU A 726 -19.88 -24.56 23.72
C LEU A 726 -21.02 -25.19 22.91
N GLN A 727 -21.75 -26.17 23.50
CA GLN A 727 -22.91 -26.77 22.86
C GLN A 727 -24.07 -25.76 22.72
N GLU A 728 -24.27 -24.88 23.70
CA GLU A 728 -25.25 -23.80 23.60
C GLU A 728 -24.91 -22.81 22.49
N ILE A 729 -23.66 -22.35 22.45
CA ILE A 729 -23.20 -21.46 21.36
C ILE A 729 -23.44 -22.12 20.00
N GLN A 730 -23.07 -23.39 19.84
CA GLN A 730 -23.23 -24.12 18.60
C GLN A 730 -24.69 -24.16 18.15
N ARG A 731 -25.63 -24.52 19.05
CA ARG A 731 -27.08 -24.57 18.75
C ARG A 731 -27.64 -23.21 18.34
N GLU A 732 -27.28 -22.15 19.04
CA GLU A 732 -27.70 -20.79 18.70
C GLU A 732 -27.12 -20.34 17.36
N ALA A 733 -25.81 -20.56 17.11
CA ALA A 733 -25.14 -20.21 15.87
C ALA A 733 -25.70 -20.98 14.66
N GLU A 734 -26.06 -22.26 14.84
CA GLU A 734 -26.76 -23.08 13.83
C GLU A 734 -28.14 -22.49 13.48
N ALA A 735 -28.94 -22.14 14.51
CA ALA A 735 -30.24 -21.52 14.33
C ALA A 735 -30.18 -20.19 13.56
N LEU A 736 -29.13 -19.43 13.78
CA LEU A 736 -28.86 -18.14 13.09
C LEU A 736 -28.02 -18.31 11.82
N GLN A 737 -27.80 -19.52 11.35
CA GLN A 737 -27.04 -19.84 10.14
C GLN A 737 -25.64 -19.20 10.09
N ASN A 738 -25.01 -19.00 11.27
CA ASN A 738 -23.65 -18.50 11.38
C ASN A 738 -22.64 -19.66 11.47
N ARG A 739 -22.31 -20.23 10.32
CA ARG A 739 -21.42 -21.40 10.23
C ARG A 739 -20.01 -21.13 10.75
N HIS A 740 -19.56 -19.88 10.73
CA HIS A 740 -18.25 -19.51 11.29
C HIS A 740 -18.19 -19.75 12.79
N PHE A 741 -19.20 -19.30 13.56
CA PHE A 741 -19.26 -19.56 15.00
C PHE A 741 -19.54 -21.03 15.32
N VAL A 742 -20.28 -21.74 14.45
CA VAL A 742 -20.46 -23.20 14.56
C VAL A 742 -19.10 -23.91 14.50
N ILE A 743 -18.25 -23.57 13.52
CA ILE A 743 -16.91 -24.17 13.39
C ILE A 743 -16.04 -23.81 14.59
N ARG A 744 -15.97 -22.53 14.99
CA ARG A 744 -15.14 -22.11 16.13
C ARG A 744 -15.55 -22.83 17.42
N SER A 745 -16.82 -22.82 17.77
CA SER A 745 -17.31 -23.54 18.96
C SER A 745 -17.07 -25.05 18.90
N ALA A 746 -17.19 -25.66 17.71
CA ALA A 746 -16.94 -27.07 17.51
C ALA A 746 -15.47 -27.48 17.64
N ILE A 747 -14.51 -26.59 17.21
CA ILE A 747 -13.06 -26.80 17.41
C ILE A 747 -12.78 -26.88 18.93
N TYR A 748 -13.24 -25.88 19.71
CA TYR A 748 -13.03 -25.83 21.15
C TYR A 748 -13.72 -27.00 21.85
N LEU A 749 -14.95 -27.38 21.43
CA LEU A 749 -15.67 -28.52 21.98
C LEU A 749 -14.92 -29.83 21.73
N SER A 750 -14.33 -30.03 20.56
CA SER A 750 -13.49 -31.20 20.26
C SER A 750 -12.27 -31.27 21.19
N ALA A 751 -11.60 -30.15 21.44
CA ALA A 751 -10.49 -30.09 22.38
C ALA A 751 -10.92 -30.38 23.82
N VAL A 752 -12.09 -29.89 24.27
CA VAL A 752 -12.64 -30.19 25.60
C VAL A 752 -13.04 -31.65 25.72
N GLN A 753 -13.67 -32.27 24.69
CA GLN A 753 -14.04 -33.70 24.68
C GLN A 753 -12.81 -34.60 24.78
N LEU A 754 -11.70 -34.21 24.09
CA LEU A 754 -10.43 -34.93 24.21
C LEU A 754 -9.93 -34.92 25.66
N SER A 755 -9.95 -33.75 26.31
CA SER A 755 -9.56 -33.60 27.72
C SER A 755 -10.46 -34.34 28.69
N LEU A 756 -11.74 -34.60 28.31
CA LEU A 756 -12.68 -35.46 29.06
C LEU A 756 -12.47 -36.96 28.83
N GLY A 757 -11.43 -37.35 28.07
CA GLY A 757 -11.19 -38.77 27.74
C GLY A 757 -12.10 -39.36 26.65
N LYS A 758 -12.93 -38.53 25.97
CA LYS A 758 -13.83 -38.95 24.89
C LYS A 758 -13.15 -38.87 23.52
N ALA A 759 -11.96 -39.46 23.39
CA ALA A 759 -11.07 -39.33 22.25
C ALA A 759 -11.71 -39.70 20.90
N ALA A 760 -12.45 -40.81 20.83
CA ALA A 760 -13.10 -41.24 19.59
C ALA A 760 -14.20 -40.27 19.12
N GLU A 761 -15.00 -39.74 20.07
CA GLU A 761 -16.03 -38.74 19.77
C GLU A 761 -15.42 -37.41 19.32
N ALA A 762 -14.37 -36.97 20.01
CA ALA A 762 -13.62 -35.77 19.68
C ALA A 762 -13.01 -35.84 18.27
N ALA A 763 -12.31 -36.94 17.94
CA ALA A 763 -11.70 -37.14 16.61
C ALA A 763 -12.74 -37.21 15.49
N ASN A 764 -13.91 -37.89 15.72
CA ASN A 764 -14.99 -37.96 14.73
C ASN A 764 -15.63 -36.59 14.47
N ARG A 765 -15.83 -35.79 15.52
CA ARG A 765 -16.32 -34.41 15.41
C ARG A 765 -15.31 -33.57 14.65
N PHE A 766 -14.05 -33.62 15.04
CA PHE A 766 -12.99 -32.80 14.46
C PHE A 766 -12.74 -33.12 12.98
N ARG A 767 -12.82 -34.42 12.58
CA ARG A 767 -12.76 -34.82 11.16
C ARG A 767 -13.83 -34.13 10.32
N ARG A 768 -15.08 -34.04 10.84
CA ARG A 768 -16.18 -33.36 10.13
C ARG A 768 -15.91 -31.85 9.99
N ILE A 769 -15.30 -31.23 11.01
CA ILE A 769 -14.91 -29.84 10.99
C ILE A 769 -13.83 -29.63 9.93
N LEU A 770 -12.77 -30.47 9.93
CA LEU A 770 -11.69 -30.40 8.95
C LEU A 770 -12.20 -30.56 7.52
N ALA A 771 -13.14 -31.46 7.26
CA ALA A 771 -13.76 -31.61 5.95
C ALA A 771 -14.53 -30.38 5.52
N ALA A 772 -15.26 -29.73 6.43
CA ALA A 772 -15.97 -28.48 6.16
C ALA A 772 -14.99 -27.30 5.91
N CYS A 773 -13.92 -27.22 6.70
CA CYS A 773 -12.88 -26.19 6.53
C CYS A 773 -12.11 -26.38 5.21
N ALA A 774 -11.73 -27.60 4.85
CA ALA A 774 -11.06 -27.91 3.60
C ALA A 774 -11.93 -27.53 2.39
N ALA A 775 -13.23 -27.85 2.42
CA ALA A 775 -14.17 -27.50 1.36
C ALA A 775 -14.40 -25.98 1.25
N ALA A 776 -14.29 -25.25 2.35
CA ALA A 776 -14.50 -23.81 2.41
C ALA A 776 -13.22 -22.98 2.18
N GLY A 777 -12.02 -23.58 2.23
CA GLY A 777 -10.74 -22.85 2.18
C GLY A 777 -10.33 -22.22 3.52
N LEU A 778 -10.91 -22.64 4.65
CA LEU A 778 -10.58 -22.14 6.01
C LEU A 778 -9.30 -22.80 6.54
N TYR A 779 -8.16 -22.41 6.00
CA TYR A 779 -6.87 -22.97 6.38
C TYR A 779 -6.36 -22.37 7.70
N GLN A 780 -6.35 -21.05 7.78
CA GLN A 780 -5.74 -20.33 8.89
C GLN A 780 -6.55 -20.47 10.18
N THR A 781 -7.88 -20.56 10.09
CA THR A 781 -8.76 -20.83 11.25
C THR A 781 -8.35 -22.08 12.02
N ILE A 782 -7.92 -23.17 11.34
CA ILE A 782 -7.46 -24.38 12.02
C ILE A 782 -6.02 -24.21 12.53
N LEU A 783 -5.16 -23.60 11.73
CA LEU A 783 -3.74 -23.40 12.10
C LEU A 783 -3.60 -22.52 13.34
N ASP A 784 -4.39 -21.47 13.48
CA ASP A 784 -4.39 -20.57 14.64
C ASP A 784 -4.77 -21.26 15.96
N GLU A 785 -5.55 -22.35 15.87
CA GLU A 785 -5.97 -23.17 17.03
C GLU A 785 -5.12 -24.46 17.16
N ALA A 786 -4.01 -24.58 16.40
CA ALA A 786 -3.11 -25.73 16.46
C ALA A 786 -2.61 -26.05 17.89
N PRO A 787 -2.32 -25.06 18.77
CA PRO A 787 -1.96 -25.35 20.16
C PRO A 787 -3.01 -26.16 20.94
N LEU A 788 -4.31 -26.04 20.58
CA LEU A 788 -5.41 -26.76 21.19
C LEU A 788 -5.73 -28.08 20.48
N THR A 789 -5.35 -28.20 19.20
CA THR A 789 -5.86 -29.26 18.31
C THR A 789 -4.79 -30.18 17.74
N ALA A 790 -3.50 -29.99 18.13
CA ALA A 790 -2.38 -30.77 17.58
C ALA A 790 -2.60 -32.28 17.72
N GLU A 791 -2.98 -32.76 18.89
CA GLU A 791 -3.27 -34.17 19.15
C GLU A 791 -4.44 -34.68 18.31
N LEU A 792 -5.51 -33.87 18.14
CA LEU A 792 -6.67 -34.22 17.31
C LEU A 792 -6.29 -34.28 15.83
N LEU A 793 -5.38 -33.43 15.35
CA LEU A 793 -4.87 -33.46 13.97
C LEU A 793 -4.13 -34.77 13.70
N GLU A 794 -3.24 -35.20 14.61
CA GLU A 794 -2.53 -36.50 14.49
C GLU A 794 -3.50 -37.66 14.54
N MET A 795 -4.42 -37.70 15.50
CA MET A 795 -5.46 -38.75 15.60
C MET A 795 -6.33 -38.86 14.34
N VAL A 796 -6.68 -37.73 13.71
CA VAL A 796 -7.45 -37.75 12.46
C VAL A 796 -6.58 -38.24 11.31
N ARG A 797 -5.31 -37.80 11.23
CA ARG A 797 -4.35 -38.22 10.19
C ARG A 797 -4.11 -39.73 10.13
N GLU A 798 -4.07 -40.38 11.29
CA GLU A 798 -3.82 -41.84 11.41
C GLU A 798 -5.05 -42.71 10.99
N ARG A 799 -6.18 -42.11 10.69
CA ARG A 799 -7.38 -42.85 10.28
C ARG A 799 -7.30 -43.33 8.83
N ALA A 800 -7.68 -44.58 8.60
CA ALA A 800 -7.68 -45.18 7.27
C ALA A 800 -8.84 -44.73 6.35
N ASP A 801 -9.84 -44.00 6.90
CA ASP A 801 -11.06 -43.56 6.18
C ASP A 801 -11.01 -42.13 5.64
N LEU A 802 -9.82 -41.53 5.53
CA LEU A 802 -9.65 -40.20 4.96
C LEU A 802 -9.56 -40.26 3.43
N ASN A 803 -10.26 -39.33 2.76
CA ASN A 803 -10.01 -39.10 1.33
C ASN A 803 -8.68 -38.32 1.12
N GLU A 804 -8.12 -38.46 -0.08
CA GLU A 804 -6.81 -37.87 -0.44
C GLU A 804 -6.77 -36.34 -0.21
N GLY A 805 -7.83 -35.61 -0.58
CA GLY A 805 -7.90 -34.16 -0.43
C GLY A 805 -7.88 -33.70 1.04
N LEU A 806 -8.57 -34.42 1.93
CA LEU A 806 -8.57 -34.13 3.36
C LEU A 806 -7.21 -34.47 4.00
N LEU A 807 -6.57 -35.55 3.56
CA LEU A 807 -5.24 -35.94 4.01
C LEU A 807 -4.20 -34.86 3.65
N VAL A 808 -4.20 -34.37 2.42
CA VAL A 808 -3.32 -33.28 1.97
C VAL A 808 -3.56 -32.02 2.80
N PHE A 809 -4.81 -31.68 3.09
CA PHE A 809 -5.16 -30.52 3.92
C PHE A 809 -4.61 -30.66 5.35
N VAL A 810 -4.80 -31.82 6.00
CA VAL A 810 -4.27 -32.11 7.34
C VAL A 810 -2.76 -32.08 7.38
N ASP A 811 -2.08 -32.73 6.40
CA ASP A 811 -0.63 -32.73 6.30
C ASP A 811 -0.04 -31.32 6.10
N ARG A 812 -0.71 -30.48 5.32
CA ARG A 812 -0.33 -29.06 5.13
C ARG A 812 -0.37 -28.31 6.47
N ILE A 813 -1.44 -28.48 7.27
CA ILE A 813 -1.59 -27.83 8.59
C ILE A 813 -0.52 -28.33 9.56
N LEU A 814 -0.31 -29.64 9.64
CA LEU A 814 0.70 -30.25 10.52
C LEU A 814 2.11 -29.79 10.13
N ALA A 815 2.41 -29.71 8.84
CA ALA A 815 3.70 -29.21 8.36
C ALA A 815 3.92 -27.73 8.73
N ALA A 816 2.90 -26.90 8.65
CA ALA A 816 2.96 -25.49 9.04
C ALA A 816 3.08 -25.32 10.57
N SER A 817 2.31 -26.08 11.36
CA SER A 817 2.37 -26.03 12.83
C SER A 817 3.74 -26.48 13.39
N ARG A 818 4.41 -27.42 12.71
CA ARG A 818 5.78 -27.86 13.07
C ARG A 818 6.88 -26.89 12.64
N ARG A 819 6.67 -26.10 11.57
CA ARG A 819 7.59 -25.06 11.11
C ARG A 819 7.49 -23.78 11.93
N ALA A 820 6.35 -23.53 12.55
CA ALA A 820 6.26 -22.49 13.56
C ALA A 820 7.28 -22.82 14.66
N PRO A 821 8.23 -21.88 14.97
CA PRO A 821 9.28 -22.19 15.94
C PRO A 821 8.66 -22.76 17.21
N GLN A 822 9.30 -23.80 17.78
CA GLN A 822 8.89 -24.40 19.07
C GLN A 822 9.04 -23.42 20.25
N SER A 823 8.94 -22.16 20.01
CA SER A 823 8.97 -21.03 20.95
C SER A 823 7.74 -20.94 21.85
N HIS A 824 6.72 -21.79 21.69
CA HIS A 824 5.78 -22.05 22.80
C HIS A 824 6.52 -22.55 24.05
N LEU A 825 7.60 -23.34 23.88
CA LEU A 825 8.55 -23.65 24.96
C LEU A 825 9.37 -22.43 25.40
N GLY A 826 9.69 -21.51 24.50
CA GLY A 826 10.40 -20.25 24.82
C GLY A 826 9.51 -19.23 25.52
N LEU A 827 8.21 -19.18 25.23
CA LEU A 827 7.24 -18.32 25.91
C LEU A 827 6.83 -18.91 27.26
N ALA A 828 6.67 -20.24 27.39
CA ALA A 828 6.52 -20.89 28.69
C ALA A 828 7.77 -20.74 29.55
N SER A 829 8.98 -20.84 28.97
CA SER A 829 10.25 -20.51 29.66
C SER A 829 10.37 -19.05 30.02
N ARG A 830 9.83 -18.14 29.20
CA ARG A 830 9.78 -16.68 29.46
C ARG A 830 8.73 -16.35 30.55
N ALA A 831 7.56 -16.96 30.50
CA ALA A 831 6.54 -16.86 31.54
C ALA A 831 7.00 -17.48 32.85
N GLN A 832 7.77 -18.59 32.79
CA GLN A 832 8.33 -19.25 33.94
C GLN A 832 9.50 -18.44 34.56
N ALA A 833 10.33 -17.78 33.73
CA ALA A 833 11.36 -16.86 34.20
C ALA A 833 10.74 -15.56 34.80
N LEU A 834 9.66 -15.03 34.22
CA LEU A 834 8.89 -13.90 34.77
C LEU A 834 8.16 -14.27 36.06
N GLY A 835 7.60 -15.47 36.14
CA GLY A 835 6.92 -15.99 37.36
C GLY A 835 7.86 -16.38 38.49
N THR A 836 9.18 -16.53 38.24
CA THR A 836 10.19 -16.88 39.22
C THR A 836 10.97 -15.70 39.79
N LEU A 837 10.99 -14.55 39.11
CA LEU A 837 11.61 -13.33 39.62
C LEU A 837 10.62 -12.58 40.53
N SER A 838 11.02 -12.27 41.76
CA SER A 838 10.24 -11.37 42.64
C SER A 838 10.28 -9.92 42.10
N ALA A 839 9.34 -9.07 42.51
CA ALA A 839 9.34 -7.65 42.13
C ALA A 839 10.70 -6.99 42.43
N ARG A 840 11.32 -7.34 43.55
CA ARG A 840 12.63 -6.81 43.97
C ARG A 840 13.77 -7.31 43.08
N GLU A 841 13.72 -8.55 42.63
CA GLU A 841 14.70 -9.12 41.69
C GLU A 841 14.57 -8.51 40.30
N THR A 842 13.35 -8.17 39.87
CA THR A 842 13.07 -7.47 38.61
C THR A 842 13.61 -6.04 38.63
N ASP A 843 13.44 -5.31 39.75
CA ASP A 843 13.97 -3.97 39.90
C ASP A 843 15.52 -3.97 39.89
N ILE A 844 16.14 -4.93 40.58
CA ILE A 844 17.60 -5.10 40.55
C ILE A 844 18.07 -5.42 39.14
N LEU A 845 17.36 -6.28 38.40
CA LEU A 845 17.68 -6.64 37.01
C LEU A 845 17.62 -5.42 36.08
N ARG A 846 16.63 -4.55 36.25
CA ARG A 846 16.53 -3.29 35.47
C ARG A 846 17.72 -2.36 35.78
N LEU A 847 18.07 -2.19 37.03
CA LEU A 847 19.18 -1.32 37.45
C LEU A 847 20.55 -1.83 37.00
N ILE A 848 20.75 -3.16 36.96
CA ILE A 848 21.96 -3.72 36.33
C ILE A 848 22.02 -3.54 34.81
N ALA A 849 20.87 -3.53 34.13
CA ALA A 849 20.83 -3.26 32.69
C ALA A 849 21.13 -1.78 32.36
N GLN A 850 20.85 -0.86 33.31
CA GLN A 850 21.27 0.55 33.26
C GLN A 850 22.75 0.77 33.62
N GLY A 851 23.52 -0.30 33.88
CA GLY A 851 24.97 -0.21 34.18
C GLY A 851 25.30 0.12 35.63
N MET A 852 24.36 0.23 36.55
CA MET A 852 24.58 0.65 37.95
C MET A 852 25.37 -0.38 38.75
N SER A 853 26.37 0.02 39.52
CA SER A 853 27.13 -0.82 40.44
C SER A 853 26.27 -1.30 41.62
N ASN A 854 26.67 -2.37 42.30
CA ASN A 854 25.96 -2.88 43.46
C ASN A 854 25.77 -1.83 44.58
N LYS A 855 26.72 -0.88 44.74
CA LYS A 855 26.61 0.23 45.71
C LYS A 855 25.56 1.26 45.27
N GLU A 856 25.44 1.55 43.98
CA GLU A 856 24.44 2.46 43.44
C GLU A 856 23.05 1.82 43.48
N ILE A 857 22.91 0.54 43.18
CA ILE A 857 21.68 -0.22 43.32
C ILE A 857 21.23 -0.26 44.79
N ALA A 858 22.16 -0.46 45.73
CA ALA A 858 21.89 -0.47 47.16
C ALA A 858 21.31 0.86 47.65
N ARG A 859 21.89 1.99 47.17
CA ARG A 859 21.38 3.33 47.47
C ARG A 859 20.02 3.60 46.83
N ASN A 860 19.84 3.21 45.55
CA ASN A 860 18.62 3.45 44.82
C ASN A 860 17.41 2.68 45.40
N LEU A 861 17.66 1.50 45.94
CA LEU A 861 16.63 0.61 46.47
C LEU A 861 16.53 0.63 48.03
N ASP A 862 17.34 1.45 48.70
CA ASP A 862 17.44 1.59 50.18
C ASP A 862 17.66 0.25 50.88
N ILE A 863 18.66 -0.52 50.39
CA ILE A 863 19.05 -1.83 50.97
C ILE A 863 20.59 -1.95 51.07
N GLY A 864 21.03 -2.93 51.86
CA GLY A 864 22.48 -3.16 52.04
C GLY A 864 23.15 -3.70 50.76
N PRO A 865 24.41 -3.35 50.44
CA PRO A 865 25.13 -3.89 49.26
C PRO A 865 25.27 -5.42 49.28
N GLU A 866 25.33 -6.04 50.42
CA GLU A 866 25.34 -7.53 50.55
C GLU A 866 23.96 -8.15 50.21
N THR A 867 22.88 -7.44 50.53
CA THR A 867 21.52 -7.83 50.16
C THR A 867 21.36 -7.79 48.63
N VAL A 868 21.94 -6.76 47.96
CA VAL A 868 21.95 -6.70 46.49
C VAL A 868 22.70 -7.89 45.88
N LYS A 869 23.84 -8.28 46.44
CA LYS A 869 24.59 -9.47 46.00
C LYS A 869 23.78 -10.75 46.14
N THR A 870 23.03 -10.89 47.26
CA THR A 870 22.18 -12.07 47.50
C THR A 870 21.06 -12.15 46.44
N HIS A 871 20.39 -11.01 46.16
CA HIS A 871 19.38 -10.97 45.11
C HIS A 871 19.94 -11.22 43.70
N LEU A 872 21.14 -10.69 43.38
CA LEU A 872 21.83 -10.94 42.13
C LEU A 872 22.18 -12.43 41.95
N LYS A 873 22.65 -13.09 43.02
CA LYS A 873 22.91 -14.54 42.99
C LYS A 873 21.63 -15.32 42.70
N SER A 874 20.50 -14.91 43.32
CA SER A 874 19.19 -15.50 43.06
C SER A 874 18.73 -15.25 41.60
N VAL A 875 18.86 -14.01 41.10
CA VAL A 875 18.56 -13.64 39.70
C VAL A 875 19.40 -14.47 38.71
N PHE A 876 20.72 -14.62 38.98
CA PHE A 876 21.61 -15.39 38.09
C PHE A 876 21.22 -16.88 38.06
N THR A 877 20.90 -17.45 39.21
CA THR A 877 20.40 -18.83 39.29
C THR A 877 19.09 -19.02 38.55
N LYS A 878 18.15 -18.08 38.69
CA LYS A 878 16.81 -18.13 38.04
C LYS A 878 16.89 -17.90 36.52
N LEU A 879 17.84 -17.10 36.04
CA LEU A 879 18.08 -16.88 34.62
C LEU A 879 19.02 -17.91 33.98
N GLY A 880 19.64 -18.82 34.76
CA GLY A 880 20.56 -19.83 34.27
C GLY A 880 21.87 -19.24 33.72
N VAL A 881 22.42 -18.19 34.39
CA VAL A 881 23.63 -17.46 33.96
C VAL A 881 24.61 -17.30 35.12
N GLU A 882 25.89 -17.14 34.81
CA GLU A 882 26.97 -17.03 35.84
C GLU A 882 27.50 -15.59 35.97
N ARG A 883 27.35 -14.77 34.95
CA ARG A 883 27.96 -13.42 34.88
C ARG A 883 26.94 -12.33 34.66
N ARG A 884 27.23 -11.15 35.22
CA ARG A 884 26.38 -9.94 35.15
C ARG A 884 26.02 -9.57 33.69
N ALA A 885 26.99 -9.56 32.78
CA ALA A 885 26.77 -9.26 31.38
C ALA A 885 25.84 -10.29 30.70
N GLN A 886 25.97 -11.57 31.06
CA GLN A 886 25.08 -12.63 30.59
C GLN A 886 23.65 -12.46 31.11
N ALA A 887 23.49 -12.01 32.38
CA ALA A 887 22.18 -11.71 32.95
C ALA A 887 21.49 -10.57 32.22
N VAL A 888 22.21 -9.50 31.88
CA VAL A 888 21.68 -8.39 31.08
C VAL A 888 21.30 -8.84 29.66
N SER A 889 22.23 -9.54 28.98
CA SER A 889 21.97 -10.08 27.63
C SER A 889 20.77 -11.06 27.62
N ARG A 890 20.71 -11.95 28.61
CA ARG A 890 19.59 -12.90 28.75
C ARG A 890 18.27 -12.20 29.08
N ALA A 891 18.30 -11.18 29.93
CA ALA A 891 17.15 -10.35 30.27
C ALA A 891 16.66 -9.55 29.06
N GLN A 892 17.56 -9.04 28.21
CA GLN A 892 17.22 -8.39 26.94
C GLN A 892 16.61 -9.38 25.94
N THR A 893 17.20 -10.55 25.77
CA THR A 893 16.66 -11.63 24.92
C THR A 893 15.27 -12.08 25.39
N LEU A 894 15.04 -12.10 26.70
CA LEU A 894 13.75 -12.43 27.32
C LEU A 894 12.80 -11.21 27.40
N GLY A 895 13.21 -10.00 26.99
CA GLY A 895 12.44 -8.76 27.03
C GLY A 895 12.05 -8.33 28.46
N LEU A 896 12.84 -8.69 29.46
CA LEU A 896 12.65 -8.32 30.85
C LEU A 896 13.15 -6.90 31.15
N VAL A 897 14.02 -6.38 30.29
CA VAL A 897 14.60 -5.02 30.38
C VAL A 897 14.77 -4.46 28.96
N THR A 898 14.36 -3.21 28.77
CA THR A 898 14.61 -2.41 27.57
C THR A 898 15.82 -1.51 27.84
N THR A 899 16.74 -1.44 26.89
CA THR A 899 17.79 -0.40 26.90
C THR A 899 17.22 0.89 26.38
N GLU A 900 16.69 1.75 27.22
CA GLU A 900 16.69 3.18 26.94
C GLU A 900 18.14 3.67 27.14
N ARG A 901 18.84 3.90 26.05
CA ARG A 901 20.06 4.72 26.07
C ARG A 901 19.60 6.18 26.19
N THR A 902 19.82 6.80 27.34
CA THR A 902 19.91 8.25 27.47
C THR A 902 21.02 8.80 26.61
#